data_48a1dedf75b2bee6239d848a6ee01e9b
#
_entry.id   48a1dedf75b2bee6239d848a6ee01e9b
#
_cell.length_a   1.000
_cell.length_b   1.000
_cell.length_c   1.000
_cell.angle_alpha   90.00
_cell.angle_beta   90.00
_cell.angle_gamma   90.00
#
_symmetry.space_group_name_H-M   'P 1'
#
loop_
_entity.id
_entity.type
_entity.pdbx_description
1 polymer ?
#
loop_
_entity_poly.entity_id
_entity_poly.type
_entity_poly.pdbx_seq_one_letter_code
_entity_poly.pdbx_strand_id
1 'polypeptide(L)'
;MVLVSGPSSVNVAAVLSGVQQLEDLPRLIAALGHDPSMEEAPPGTWGESRVALIGSSGGFSWYGVQTADPARTGRKLAHRLHRLGRPAGVLALDPTIRRLAVAIAFADVPVLELHLAAPPRIALTCLQRLAAPAAGVGEALGYASRAAEALAGEAVGQQFFRAFRSTLDRMAEALSGPEADRHAVALLQLTRVLFLYFVQSKGWLDGRPDFLTRAVDRCLLARRHIQRDLLQPLFFGTLNRRYAARGRVPRQFGRIPFLNGGLFEPHQLERRRQHLLPNALWRDAFDDLFERFDFTAEEAAGGGLVAPDMLGRVFEGVMEPAARRRSGTFYTPAHLVDALVRAALIAWLAGECGCSEERAERMLDEPDPAARRVLRRITILDPAVGSGAFLVGALDLLAQGRRPGARRRILRRSLYGVDLNAAAVRLTELRLWLAVIAEDRAECAAAVEPLPNLDAVVRQGHSLLDGLGASIGGRGSALGSRLAQLRARLVTATGSEKRVLLRELRGTEVRILTASLDAAAADADRRIATCVADGRSATLFGVRRGLDAALRAELAVLRCRRRVIRETRRRLARTGELPWFHCETHFADVFARGGFDVVLGNPPWVRAEQLAPEERVRLAARYHWWRGTGRGFSHQPDLALAFVERGLEVVRPNGVLAMLVPVKIATAGYGARARHALATSTTIHAAADLVAERSAFDATAYPMALVVSRRRPDPNHAVRPALTVREPAAVPQGTLTGGGPWILAPGPAVRAAQPAASCPTIGERFTAHLGVKTGANELFLNPPPTVERSVVRLALRGRDVRPFRTRDGPRLLWPCDAAGRPLPELPPGARRYLRHHESRLRARADFVAGPAWTLFRTGPASAEHRVVWADLARRLTALALTGSSARQRVPLNTCYVVPTPDGETAHRLAAWLNCTWIRAAARLRATVASGGYARFGAGLVSALPLPDAALHDPELADVSRAAAADPPDQRRLDDITSRHLALTPADCSALASVAGVADDRR
;
A
#
# COMPACT_ATOMS: atom_id res chain seq x y z
N MET A 1 -39.25 -17.15 12.48
CA MET A 1 -38.14 -16.26 12.83
C MET A 1 -38.74 -15.02 13.48
N VAL A 2 -38.69 -14.96 14.80
CA VAL A 2 -39.42 -13.98 15.64
C VAL A 2 -38.63 -12.68 15.65
N LEU A 3 -39.23 -11.62 15.13
CA LEU A 3 -38.74 -10.24 15.31
C LEU A 3 -38.97 -9.87 16.80
N VAL A 4 -37.85 -9.78 17.52
CA VAL A 4 -37.88 -9.21 18.89
C VAL A 4 -38.00 -7.69 18.72
N SER A 5 -39.15 -7.14 19.01
CA SER A 5 -39.41 -5.71 19.18
C SER A 5 -38.54 -5.18 20.33
N GLY A 6 -37.50 -4.39 20.00
CA GLY A 6 -36.71 -3.66 21.01
C GLY A 6 -37.52 -2.49 21.60
N PRO A 7 -37.09 -1.92 22.75
CA PRO A 7 -37.80 -0.91 23.49
C PRO A 7 -38.05 0.36 22.66
N SER A 8 -39.17 1.01 22.86
CA SER A 8 -39.75 2.18 22.24
C SER A 8 -38.69 3.20 21.75
N SER A 9 -38.74 3.50 20.47
CA SER A 9 -37.88 4.51 19.80
C SER A 9 -38.10 5.90 20.38
N VAL A 10 -37.46 6.23 21.49
CA VAL A 10 -37.28 7.62 21.90
C VAL A 10 -36.59 8.33 20.75
N ASN A 11 -37.18 9.40 20.28
CA ASN A 11 -36.65 10.13 19.13
C ASN A 11 -35.36 10.88 19.56
N VAL A 12 -34.22 10.23 19.40
CA VAL A 12 -32.87 10.77 19.74
C VAL A 12 -32.67 12.15 19.11
N ALA A 13 -33.21 12.39 17.91
CA ALA A 13 -33.14 13.69 17.23
C ALA A 13 -33.88 14.80 18.00
N ALA A 14 -35.05 14.49 18.58
CA ALA A 14 -35.79 15.45 19.40
C ALA A 14 -35.05 15.78 20.70
N VAL A 15 -34.40 14.78 21.32
CA VAL A 15 -33.59 15.01 22.53
C VAL A 15 -32.36 15.85 22.21
N LEU A 16 -31.64 15.58 21.11
CA LEU A 16 -30.49 16.36 20.69
C LEU A 16 -30.83 17.82 20.43
N SER A 17 -31.96 18.11 19.78
CA SER A 17 -32.38 19.48 19.53
C SER A 17 -32.67 20.28 20.81
N GLY A 18 -33.01 19.60 21.90
CA GLY A 18 -33.26 20.18 23.22
C GLY A 18 -32.01 20.41 24.06
N VAL A 19 -30.84 19.88 23.70
CA VAL A 19 -29.57 20.07 24.43
C VAL A 19 -29.07 21.50 24.28
N GLN A 20 -28.94 22.22 25.41
CA GLN A 20 -28.43 23.60 25.46
C GLN A 20 -27.23 23.75 26.37
N GLN A 21 -27.14 22.98 27.44
CA GLN A 21 -26.09 23.04 28.47
C GLN A 21 -25.67 21.65 28.93
N LEU A 22 -24.63 21.61 29.78
CA LEU A 22 -24.03 20.34 30.26
C LEU A 22 -25.05 19.48 30.98
N GLU A 23 -25.95 20.11 31.72
CA GLU A 23 -27.01 19.50 32.52
C GLU A 23 -28.09 18.78 31.68
N ASP A 24 -28.15 19.05 30.40
CA ASP A 24 -29.09 18.37 29.47
C ASP A 24 -28.53 17.05 28.93
N LEU A 25 -27.20 16.82 29.00
CA LEU A 25 -26.56 15.63 28.45
C LEU A 25 -27.02 14.30 29.10
N PRO A 26 -27.33 14.21 30.40
CA PRO A 26 -27.89 12.99 30.97
C PRO A 26 -29.20 12.52 30.30
N ARG A 27 -30.01 13.45 29.77
CA ARG A 27 -31.22 13.09 28.98
C ARG A 27 -30.88 12.38 27.67
N LEU A 28 -29.78 12.78 27.03
CA LEU A 28 -29.29 12.11 25.82
C LEU A 28 -28.77 10.72 26.16
N ILE A 29 -28.04 10.57 27.26
CA ILE A 29 -27.55 9.28 27.74
C ILE A 29 -28.70 8.33 28.07
N ALA A 30 -29.78 8.83 28.74
CA ALA A 30 -31.00 8.08 28.98
C ALA A 30 -31.73 7.68 27.68
N ALA A 31 -31.76 8.56 26.66
CA ALA A 31 -32.33 8.24 25.36
C ALA A 31 -31.55 7.17 24.58
N LEU A 32 -30.27 6.99 24.91
CA LEU A 32 -29.42 5.91 24.40
C LEU A 32 -29.51 4.63 25.25
N GLY A 33 -30.35 4.61 26.32
CA GLY A 33 -30.59 3.44 27.15
C GLY A 33 -29.55 3.20 28.25
N HIS A 34 -28.68 4.16 28.54
CA HIS A 34 -27.74 4.13 29.65
C HIS A 34 -28.37 4.72 30.94
N ASP A 35 -27.84 4.37 32.09
CA ASP A 35 -28.29 4.90 33.37
C ASP A 35 -27.77 6.33 33.54
N PRO A 36 -28.62 7.37 33.52
CA PRO A 36 -28.19 8.76 33.62
C PRO A 36 -27.71 9.07 35.03
N SER A 37 -26.66 9.87 35.12
CA SER A 37 -26.16 10.44 36.40
C SER A 37 -25.69 11.87 36.17
N MET A 38 -25.42 12.65 37.20
CA MET A 38 -24.80 13.93 37.11
C MET A 38 -23.91 14.14 38.35
N GLU A 39 -22.66 13.75 38.24
CA GLU A 39 -21.67 13.85 39.33
C GLU A 39 -20.48 14.69 38.79
N GLU A 40 -20.31 15.87 39.35
CA GLU A 40 -19.19 16.73 38.98
C GLU A 40 -17.85 16.16 39.47
N ALA A 41 -16.86 16.14 38.60
CA ALA A 41 -15.51 15.78 39.01
C ALA A 41 -14.91 16.90 39.90
N PRO A 42 -14.09 16.54 40.88
CA PRO A 42 -13.43 17.54 41.73
C PRO A 42 -12.64 18.57 40.91
N PRO A 43 -12.69 19.86 41.28
CA PRO A 43 -11.96 20.93 40.55
C PRO A 43 -10.47 20.56 40.40
N GLY A 44 -9.91 20.79 39.20
CA GLY A 44 -8.50 20.52 38.90
C GLY A 44 -8.18 19.10 38.49
N THR A 45 -9.09 18.11 38.63
CA THR A 45 -8.86 16.70 38.21
C THR A 45 -8.61 16.61 36.71
N TRP A 46 -9.27 17.43 35.91
CA TRP A 46 -9.23 17.40 34.42
C TRP A 46 -8.77 18.71 33.79
N GLY A 47 -8.03 19.55 34.52
CA GLY A 47 -7.60 20.87 34.08
C GLY A 47 -8.65 21.95 34.39
N GLU A 48 -8.73 23.01 33.55
CA GLU A 48 -9.65 24.11 33.75
C GLU A 48 -11.09 23.85 33.29
N SER A 49 -11.36 22.73 32.64
CA SER A 49 -12.68 22.39 32.07
C SER A 49 -13.59 21.79 33.14
N ARG A 50 -14.85 22.22 33.17
CA ARG A 50 -15.89 21.60 33.98
C ARG A 50 -16.25 20.23 33.36
N VAL A 51 -15.98 19.14 34.08
CA VAL A 51 -16.24 17.76 33.64
C VAL A 51 -17.16 17.09 34.64
N ALA A 52 -18.18 16.40 34.14
CA ALA A 52 -19.12 15.63 34.98
C ALA A 52 -19.26 14.20 34.43
N LEU A 53 -19.46 13.24 35.33
CA LEU A 53 -19.98 11.90 34.99
C LEU A 53 -21.48 12.06 34.71
N ILE A 54 -21.90 11.77 33.46
CA ILE A 54 -23.28 12.01 33.01
C ILE A 54 -24.09 10.72 32.84
N GLY A 55 -23.48 9.58 33.04
CA GLY A 55 -24.15 8.27 33.06
C GLY A 55 -23.18 7.11 32.95
N SER A 56 -23.71 5.91 33.16
CA SER A 56 -22.95 4.67 33.10
C SER A 56 -23.82 3.48 32.70
N SER A 57 -23.21 2.38 32.28
CA SER A 57 -23.88 1.11 32.03
C SER A 57 -22.86 0.00 31.89
N GLY A 58 -23.02 -1.11 32.64
CA GLY A 58 -22.20 -2.31 32.51
C GLY A 58 -20.69 -2.10 32.68
N GLY A 59 -20.25 -1.10 33.49
CA GLY A 59 -18.85 -0.75 33.69
C GLY A 59 -18.28 0.23 32.66
N PHE A 60 -19.08 0.70 31.71
CA PHE A 60 -18.74 1.79 30.77
C PHE A 60 -19.30 3.12 31.32
N SER A 61 -18.46 4.17 31.34
CA SER A 61 -18.82 5.49 31.90
C SER A 61 -18.88 6.55 30.85
N TRP A 62 -19.88 7.44 30.89
CA TRP A 62 -20.03 8.60 30.06
C TRP A 62 -19.67 9.88 30.80
N TYR A 63 -18.79 10.69 30.24
CA TYR A 63 -18.36 11.99 30.77
C TYR A 63 -18.86 13.11 29.86
N GLY A 64 -19.41 14.17 30.50
CA GLY A 64 -19.78 15.43 29.85
C GLY A 64 -18.75 16.50 30.10
N VAL A 65 -18.42 17.33 29.10
CA VAL A 65 -17.53 18.51 29.24
C VAL A 65 -18.06 19.67 28.42
N GLN A 66 -18.05 20.88 29.00
CA GLN A 66 -18.37 22.11 28.30
C GLN A 66 -17.09 22.81 27.86
N THR A 67 -16.99 23.20 26.56
CA THR A 67 -15.78 23.71 25.97
C THR A 67 -16.08 24.45 24.66
N ALA A 68 -15.24 25.42 24.28
CA ALA A 68 -15.31 26.12 23.00
C ALA A 68 -14.75 25.29 21.80
N ASP A 69 -14.00 24.20 22.07
CA ASP A 69 -13.47 23.29 21.04
C ASP A 69 -13.84 21.84 21.40
N PRO A 70 -15.08 21.40 21.08
CA PRO A 70 -15.60 20.10 21.47
C PRO A 70 -14.79 18.92 20.96
N ALA A 71 -14.40 18.92 19.70
CA ALA A 71 -13.68 17.81 19.09
C ALA A 71 -12.29 17.60 19.71
N ARG A 72 -11.55 18.69 19.91
CA ARG A 72 -10.21 18.64 20.50
C ARG A 72 -10.23 18.27 21.97
N THR A 73 -11.16 18.86 22.75
CA THR A 73 -11.28 18.59 24.19
C THR A 73 -11.80 17.18 24.44
N GLY A 74 -12.84 16.75 23.69
CA GLY A 74 -13.37 15.40 23.75
C GLY A 74 -12.31 14.35 23.47
N ARG A 75 -11.51 14.55 22.40
CA ARG A 75 -10.39 13.65 22.06
C ARG A 75 -9.33 13.59 23.14
N LYS A 76 -8.90 14.73 23.69
CA LYS A 76 -7.90 14.77 24.76
C LYS A 76 -8.36 14.03 26.01
N LEU A 77 -9.61 14.22 26.40
CA LEU A 77 -10.18 13.59 27.60
C LEU A 77 -10.33 12.09 27.37
N ALA A 78 -10.88 11.65 26.24
CA ALA A 78 -11.02 10.25 25.89
C ALA A 78 -9.67 9.53 25.81
N HIS A 79 -8.64 10.17 25.23
CA HIS A 79 -7.27 9.62 25.19
C HIS A 79 -6.69 9.44 26.60
N ARG A 80 -6.94 10.41 27.52
CA ARG A 80 -6.51 10.29 28.93
C ARG A 80 -7.21 9.15 29.65
N LEU A 81 -8.53 8.99 29.44
CA LEU A 81 -9.32 7.87 29.99
C LEU A 81 -8.84 6.52 29.48
N HIS A 82 -8.53 6.44 28.17
CA HIS A 82 -7.95 5.22 27.57
C HIS A 82 -6.60 4.85 28.22
N ARG A 83 -5.71 5.82 28.42
CA ARG A 83 -4.43 5.59 29.12
C ARG A 83 -4.58 5.12 30.58
N LEU A 84 -5.67 5.50 31.22
CA LEU A 84 -6.00 5.04 32.57
C LEU A 84 -6.69 3.66 32.57
N GLY A 85 -6.84 3.03 31.40
CA GLY A 85 -7.51 1.73 31.24
C GLY A 85 -9.01 1.79 31.55
N ARG A 86 -9.64 2.97 31.48
CA ARG A 86 -11.08 3.16 31.77
C ARG A 86 -11.89 3.14 30.47
N PRO A 87 -12.73 2.13 30.22
CA PRO A 87 -13.64 2.14 29.08
C PRO A 87 -14.70 3.23 29.30
N ALA A 88 -14.66 4.27 28.47
CA ALA A 88 -15.50 5.45 28.64
C ALA A 88 -15.82 6.15 27.32
N GLY A 89 -16.92 6.91 27.32
CA GLY A 89 -17.29 7.87 26.29
C GLY A 89 -17.27 9.30 26.84
N VAL A 90 -17.03 10.27 25.96
CA VAL A 90 -17.01 11.69 26.27
C VAL A 90 -17.97 12.42 25.36
N LEU A 91 -18.88 13.20 25.93
CA LEU A 91 -19.74 14.18 25.25
C LEU A 91 -19.19 15.59 25.52
N ALA A 92 -18.59 16.23 24.54
CA ALA A 92 -18.06 17.57 24.66
C ALA A 92 -19.00 18.55 23.95
N LEU A 93 -19.47 19.58 24.66
CA LEU A 93 -20.50 20.50 24.21
C LEU A 93 -19.95 21.92 24.12
N ASP A 94 -20.18 22.58 22.97
CA ASP A 94 -20.11 24.03 22.84
C ASP A 94 -21.56 24.59 22.79
N PRO A 95 -22.02 25.24 23.87
CA PRO A 95 -23.38 25.77 23.91
C PRO A 95 -23.56 27.02 23.03
N THR A 96 -22.48 27.75 22.73
CA THR A 96 -22.51 29.03 21.99
C THR A 96 -22.87 28.81 20.53
N ILE A 97 -22.22 27.83 19.88
CA ILE A 97 -22.44 27.47 18.46
C ILE A 97 -23.25 26.18 18.31
N ARG A 98 -23.76 25.64 19.43
CA ARG A 98 -24.58 24.41 19.47
C ARG A 98 -23.94 23.23 18.78
N ARG A 99 -22.68 22.97 19.08
CA ARG A 99 -21.91 21.81 18.61
C ARG A 99 -21.70 20.79 19.73
N LEU A 100 -21.84 19.50 19.38
CA LEU A 100 -21.54 18.38 20.24
C LEU A 100 -20.49 17.49 19.58
N ALA A 101 -19.46 17.09 20.33
CA ALA A 101 -18.54 16.06 19.92
C ALA A 101 -18.67 14.84 20.84
N VAL A 102 -18.75 13.67 20.24
CA VAL A 102 -18.80 12.37 20.92
C VAL A 102 -17.48 11.65 20.67
N ALA A 103 -16.75 11.32 21.73
CA ALA A 103 -15.48 10.60 21.63
C ALA A 103 -15.50 9.34 22.50
N ILE A 104 -14.89 8.27 22.01
CA ILE A 104 -14.77 6.99 22.77
C ILE A 104 -13.30 6.78 23.16
N ALA A 105 -13.08 6.40 24.43
CA ALA A 105 -11.77 6.07 24.98
C ALA A 105 -11.30 4.70 24.44
N PHE A 106 -10.70 4.70 23.28
CA PHE A 106 -10.17 3.56 22.56
C PHE A 106 -8.80 3.89 21.94
N ALA A 107 -8.06 2.90 21.40
CA ALA A 107 -6.69 3.09 20.91
C ALA A 107 -6.56 4.25 19.89
N ASP A 108 -7.46 4.28 18.90
CA ASP A 108 -7.59 5.37 17.94
C ASP A 108 -8.84 6.17 18.33
N VAL A 109 -8.74 7.09 19.26
CA VAL A 109 -9.88 7.82 19.83
C VAL A 109 -10.77 8.40 18.72
N PRO A 110 -11.85 7.71 18.29
CA PRO A 110 -12.76 8.21 17.28
C PRO A 110 -13.61 9.34 17.84
N VAL A 111 -13.83 10.37 17.05
CA VAL A 111 -14.64 11.53 17.43
C VAL A 111 -15.68 11.79 16.36
N LEU A 112 -16.95 11.84 16.77
CA LEU A 112 -18.08 12.27 15.97
C LEU A 112 -18.45 13.70 16.37
N GLU A 113 -18.42 14.64 15.45
CA GLU A 113 -18.87 16.02 15.67
C GLU A 113 -20.18 16.29 14.92
N LEU A 114 -21.13 16.96 15.59
CA LEU A 114 -22.44 17.27 15.00
C LEU A 114 -23.00 18.60 15.49
N HIS A 115 -23.84 19.23 14.66
CA HIS A 115 -24.63 20.39 15.01
C HIS A 115 -25.95 19.97 15.63
N LEU A 116 -26.23 20.44 16.84
CA LEU A 116 -27.45 20.09 17.57
C LEU A 116 -28.73 20.59 16.92
N ALA A 117 -28.66 21.72 16.20
CA ALA A 117 -29.82 22.30 15.52
C ALA A 117 -30.27 21.52 14.28
N ALA A 118 -29.32 20.86 13.59
CA ALA A 118 -29.58 20.08 12.38
C ALA A 118 -28.59 18.91 12.35
N PRO A 119 -28.79 17.87 13.18
CA PRO A 119 -27.90 16.74 13.22
C PRO A 119 -28.01 15.91 11.92
N PRO A 120 -26.88 15.57 11.27
CA PRO A 120 -26.87 14.72 10.09
C PRO A 120 -27.55 13.38 10.36
N ARG A 121 -28.29 12.84 9.39
CA ARG A 121 -28.99 11.54 9.53
C ARG A 121 -28.04 10.42 9.94
N ILE A 122 -26.81 10.44 9.43
CA ILE A 122 -25.81 9.45 9.75
C ILE A 122 -25.29 9.59 11.18
N ALA A 123 -25.11 10.81 11.68
CA ALA A 123 -24.74 11.04 13.08
C ALA A 123 -25.82 10.48 14.03
N LEU A 124 -27.10 10.64 13.67
CA LEU A 124 -28.21 10.01 14.41
C LEU A 124 -28.11 8.49 14.38
N THR A 125 -27.79 7.89 13.24
CA THR A 125 -27.59 6.44 13.11
C THR A 125 -26.37 5.97 13.91
N CYS A 126 -25.26 6.72 13.92
CA CYS A 126 -24.10 6.41 14.77
C CYS A 126 -24.47 6.48 16.25
N LEU A 127 -25.17 7.53 16.68
CA LEU A 127 -25.64 7.67 18.07
C LEU A 127 -26.60 6.55 18.49
N GLN A 128 -27.52 6.15 17.61
CA GLN A 128 -28.42 5.00 17.90
C GLN A 128 -27.65 3.67 18.09
N ARG A 129 -26.48 3.52 17.47
CA ARG A 129 -25.58 2.36 17.68
C ARG A 129 -24.82 2.42 19.01
N LEU A 130 -24.79 3.58 19.66
CA LEU A 130 -24.24 3.73 21.02
C LEU A 130 -25.29 3.36 22.09
N ALA A 131 -26.41 2.73 21.70
CA ALA A 131 -27.38 2.22 22.67
C ALA A 131 -26.72 1.25 23.65
N ALA A 132 -27.16 1.32 24.92
CA ALA A 132 -26.61 0.51 26.00
C ALA A 132 -26.70 -0.98 25.69
N PRO A 133 -25.69 -1.80 26.07
CA PRO A 133 -25.76 -3.24 25.90
C PRO A 133 -26.83 -3.82 26.77
N ALA A 134 -27.52 -4.88 26.31
CA ALA A 134 -28.38 -5.69 27.19
C ALA A 134 -27.50 -6.27 28.30
N ALA A 135 -28.02 -6.22 29.54
CA ALA A 135 -27.28 -6.50 30.79
C ALA A 135 -26.45 -7.79 30.73
N GLY A 136 -25.15 -7.67 30.95
CA GLY A 136 -24.17 -8.76 31.06
C GLY A 136 -22.85 -8.27 31.63
N VAL A 137 -22.35 -8.94 32.69
CA VAL A 137 -21.09 -8.57 33.36
C VAL A 137 -19.89 -8.93 32.48
N GLY A 138 -18.98 -7.98 32.18
CA GLY A 138 -17.71 -8.18 31.49
C GLY A 138 -17.61 -7.52 30.11
N GLU A 139 -18.58 -6.75 29.65
CA GLU A 139 -18.68 -6.23 28.27
C GLU A 139 -18.22 -4.78 28.04
N ALA A 140 -17.74 -4.05 29.06
CA ALA A 140 -17.38 -2.64 28.92
C ALA A 140 -16.32 -2.36 27.81
N LEU A 141 -15.30 -3.21 27.69
CA LEU A 141 -14.30 -3.15 26.64
C LEU A 141 -14.86 -3.55 25.27
N GLY A 142 -15.70 -4.59 25.23
CA GLY A 142 -16.40 -5.00 24.00
C GLY A 142 -17.37 -3.93 23.52
N TYR A 143 -18.07 -3.27 24.46
CA TYR A 143 -18.92 -2.11 24.13
C TYR A 143 -18.07 -0.91 23.64
N ALA A 144 -16.97 -0.58 24.31
CA ALA A 144 -16.06 0.48 23.86
C ALA A 144 -15.54 0.24 22.43
N SER A 145 -15.21 -1.02 22.09
CA SER A 145 -14.80 -1.39 20.74
C SER A 145 -15.93 -1.17 19.70
N ARG A 146 -17.15 -1.68 19.99
CA ARG A 146 -18.31 -1.48 19.11
C ARG A 146 -18.70 0.00 18.99
N ALA A 147 -18.62 0.76 20.07
CA ALA A 147 -18.89 2.20 20.09
C ALA A 147 -17.83 2.97 19.27
N ALA A 148 -16.56 2.60 19.40
CA ALA A 148 -15.49 3.16 18.62
C ALA A 148 -15.66 2.85 17.12
N GLU A 149 -16.01 1.63 16.75
CA GLU A 149 -16.34 1.25 15.37
C GLU A 149 -17.55 2.02 14.81
N ALA A 150 -18.58 2.26 15.65
CA ALA A 150 -19.76 3.01 15.25
C ALA A 150 -19.45 4.49 14.95
N LEU A 151 -18.47 5.07 15.64
CA LEU A 151 -18.04 6.47 15.45
C LEU A 151 -16.89 6.60 14.43
N ALA A 152 -16.15 5.53 14.15
CA ALA A 152 -15.09 5.58 13.16
C ALA A 152 -15.69 5.86 11.78
N GLY A 153 -15.20 6.91 11.11
CA GLY A 153 -15.66 7.27 9.75
C GLY A 153 -15.56 6.14 8.73
N GLU A 154 -14.86 5.07 9.06
CA GLU A 154 -14.75 3.83 8.29
C GLU A 154 -16.10 3.10 8.14
N ALA A 155 -16.96 3.14 9.16
CA ALA A 155 -18.29 2.54 9.07
C ALA A 155 -19.20 3.27 8.07
N VAL A 156 -19.09 4.61 7.99
CA VAL A 156 -19.81 5.44 7.01
C VAL A 156 -19.26 5.19 5.61
N GLY A 157 -17.95 5.17 5.47
CA GLY A 157 -17.29 4.88 4.20
C GLY A 157 -17.68 3.50 3.66
N GLN A 158 -17.75 2.47 4.51
CA GLN A 158 -18.18 1.13 4.12
C GLN A 158 -19.66 1.05 3.74
N GLN A 159 -20.54 1.78 4.44
CA GLN A 159 -21.98 1.83 4.12
C GLN A 159 -22.21 2.58 2.80
N PHE A 160 -21.57 3.72 2.64
CA PHE A 160 -21.61 4.48 1.38
C PHE A 160 -21.07 3.63 0.23
N PHE A 161 -19.96 2.94 0.43
CA PHE A 161 -19.38 2.03 -0.55
C PHE A 161 -20.36 0.92 -0.99
N ARG A 162 -21.03 0.26 -0.04
CA ARG A 162 -22.01 -0.80 -0.35
C ARG A 162 -23.19 -0.24 -1.14
N ALA A 163 -23.73 0.91 -0.72
CA ALA A 163 -24.81 1.59 -1.41
C ALA A 163 -24.40 2.02 -2.83
N PHE A 164 -23.21 2.64 -2.97
CA PHE A 164 -22.67 3.07 -4.25
C PHE A 164 -22.46 1.90 -5.21
N ARG A 165 -21.85 0.81 -4.74
CA ARG A 165 -21.63 -0.40 -5.53
C ARG A 165 -22.95 -1.04 -5.99
N SER A 166 -23.90 -1.25 -5.08
CA SER A 166 -25.21 -1.81 -5.39
C SER A 166 -25.94 -0.97 -6.45
N THR A 167 -25.90 0.35 -6.31
CA THR A 167 -26.52 1.27 -7.28
C THR A 167 -25.82 1.21 -8.63
N LEU A 168 -24.46 1.16 -8.64
CA LEU A 168 -23.66 1.04 -9.85
C LEU A 168 -23.96 -0.25 -10.62
N ASP A 169 -24.01 -1.39 -9.93
CA ASP A 169 -24.26 -2.69 -10.53
C ASP A 169 -25.68 -2.72 -11.17
N ARG A 170 -26.70 -2.25 -10.44
CA ARG A 170 -28.09 -2.13 -10.95
C ARG A 170 -28.20 -1.21 -12.17
N MET A 171 -27.51 -0.07 -12.16
CA MET A 171 -27.49 0.83 -13.32
C MET A 171 -26.73 0.23 -14.51
N ALA A 172 -25.63 -0.47 -14.28
CA ALA A 172 -24.87 -1.13 -15.35
C ALA A 172 -25.67 -2.29 -15.99
N GLU A 173 -26.43 -3.05 -15.20
CA GLU A 173 -27.32 -4.11 -15.70
C GLU A 173 -28.42 -3.58 -16.59
N ALA A 174 -28.96 -2.41 -16.30
CA ALA A 174 -30.03 -1.78 -17.07
C ALA A 174 -29.57 -1.17 -18.41
N LEU A 175 -28.26 -1.05 -18.63
CA LEU A 175 -27.68 -0.52 -19.87
C LEU A 175 -27.40 -1.63 -20.88
N SER A 176 -27.47 -1.29 -22.18
CA SER A 176 -27.17 -2.22 -23.29
C SER A 176 -25.74 -2.07 -23.79
N GLY A 177 -25.10 -3.16 -24.19
CA GLY A 177 -23.77 -3.18 -24.80
C GLY A 177 -22.75 -4.03 -24.04
N PRO A 178 -21.44 -3.97 -24.38
CA PRO A 178 -20.40 -4.67 -23.69
C PRO A 178 -20.36 -4.31 -22.19
N GLU A 179 -20.07 -5.26 -21.33
CA GLU A 179 -20.08 -5.10 -19.86
C GLU A 179 -19.18 -3.93 -19.41
N ALA A 180 -17.96 -3.84 -19.95
CA ALA A 180 -17.02 -2.77 -19.64
C ALA A 180 -17.59 -1.37 -20.00
N ASP A 181 -18.26 -1.23 -21.15
CA ASP A 181 -18.87 0.03 -21.58
C ASP A 181 -20.06 0.40 -20.70
N ARG A 182 -20.91 -0.58 -20.34
CA ARG A 182 -22.08 -0.39 -19.46
C ARG A 182 -21.63 0.12 -18.08
N HIS A 183 -20.64 -0.54 -17.50
CA HIS A 183 -20.09 -0.17 -16.20
C HIS A 183 -19.43 1.22 -16.22
N ALA A 184 -18.68 1.54 -17.28
CA ALA A 184 -18.05 2.85 -17.46
C ALA A 184 -19.08 3.99 -17.57
N VAL A 185 -20.20 3.77 -18.27
CA VAL A 185 -21.28 4.77 -18.40
C VAL A 185 -22.01 4.95 -17.08
N ALA A 186 -22.40 3.86 -16.41
CA ALA A 186 -23.07 3.93 -15.11
C ALA A 186 -22.21 4.67 -14.07
N LEU A 187 -20.93 4.32 -13.99
CA LEU A 187 -19.95 4.97 -13.11
C LEU A 187 -19.83 6.47 -13.41
N LEU A 188 -19.78 6.85 -14.69
CA LEU A 188 -19.68 8.26 -15.09
C LEU A 188 -20.93 9.04 -14.64
N GLN A 189 -22.12 8.47 -14.79
CA GLN A 189 -23.36 9.11 -14.37
C GLN A 189 -23.40 9.32 -12.86
N LEU A 190 -23.11 8.27 -12.09
CA LEU A 190 -23.07 8.36 -10.63
C LEU A 190 -22.01 9.37 -10.13
N THR A 191 -20.83 9.37 -10.74
CA THR A 191 -19.75 10.30 -10.40
C THR A 191 -20.15 11.75 -10.63
N ARG A 192 -20.88 12.05 -11.72
CA ARG A 192 -21.40 13.41 -11.99
C ARG A 192 -22.40 13.87 -10.94
N VAL A 193 -23.36 13.02 -10.58
CA VAL A 193 -24.33 13.36 -9.55
C VAL A 193 -23.65 13.52 -8.19
N LEU A 194 -22.73 12.61 -7.85
CA LEU A 194 -21.94 12.70 -6.63
C LEU A 194 -21.19 14.04 -6.52
N PHE A 195 -20.54 14.47 -7.62
CA PHE A 195 -19.87 15.76 -7.66
C PHE A 195 -20.85 16.93 -7.42
N LEU A 196 -22.08 16.84 -7.92
CA LEU A 196 -23.09 17.85 -7.66
C LEU A 196 -23.47 17.96 -6.18
N TYR A 197 -23.48 16.86 -5.43
CA TYR A 197 -23.72 16.89 -3.99
C TYR A 197 -22.60 17.62 -3.25
N PHE A 198 -21.34 17.45 -3.66
CA PHE A 198 -20.23 18.25 -3.12
C PHE A 198 -20.34 19.74 -3.48
N VAL A 199 -20.80 20.07 -4.69
CA VAL A 199 -21.04 21.45 -5.11
C VAL A 199 -22.25 22.06 -4.36
N GLN A 200 -23.27 21.23 -4.10
CA GLN A 200 -24.45 21.62 -3.31
C GLN A 200 -24.07 21.93 -1.86
N SER A 201 -23.18 21.14 -1.24
CA SER A 201 -22.73 21.40 0.14
C SER A 201 -21.98 22.74 0.30
N LYS A 202 -21.42 23.28 -0.79
CA LYS A 202 -20.84 24.66 -0.85
C LYS A 202 -21.90 25.74 -1.09
N GLY A 203 -23.17 25.40 -1.20
CA GLY A 203 -24.25 26.36 -1.51
C GLY A 203 -24.26 26.88 -2.95
N TRP A 204 -23.49 26.32 -3.87
CA TRP A 204 -23.33 26.85 -5.23
C TRP A 204 -24.44 26.44 -6.21
N LEU A 205 -25.37 25.58 -5.80
CA LEU A 205 -26.57 25.27 -6.57
C LEU A 205 -27.75 26.15 -6.11
N ASP A 206 -27.80 27.35 -6.64
CA ASP A 206 -28.85 28.36 -6.38
C ASP A 206 -29.02 28.76 -4.89
N GLY A 207 -27.96 28.58 -4.08
CA GLY A 207 -27.97 28.81 -2.63
C GLY A 207 -28.83 27.84 -1.82
N ARG A 208 -29.23 26.71 -2.38
CA ARG A 208 -30.17 25.76 -1.77
C ARG A 208 -29.50 24.46 -1.38
N PRO A 209 -29.58 24.04 -0.11
CA PRO A 209 -29.03 22.78 0.35
C PRO A 209 -29.78 21.54 -0.18
N ASP A 210 -31.03 21.70 -0.63
CA ASP A 210 -31.91 20.66 -1.14
C ASP A 210 -32.21 20.80 -2.65
N PHE A 211 -31.33 21.48 -3.39
CA PHE A 211 -31.56 21.79 -4.81
C PHE A 211 -31.82 20.55 -5.66
N LEU A 212 -31.02 19.51 -5.52
CA LEU A 212 -31.07 18.29 -6.33
C LEU A 212 -32.38 17.53 -6.04
N THR A 213 -32.72 17.32 -4.78
CA THR A 213 -33.93 16.64 -4.34
C THR A 213 -35.16 17.31 -4.91
N ARG A 214 -35.29 18.62 -4.71
CA ARG A 214 -36.42 19.38 -5.26
C ARG A 214 -36.48 19.40 -6.80
N ALA A 215 -35.31 19.36 -7.46
CA ALA A 215 -35.29 19.33 -8.93
C ALA A 215 -35.78 17.97 -9.45
N VAL A 216 -35.40 16.87 -8.79
CA VAL A 216 -35.86 15.51 -9.09
C VAL A 216 -37.35 15.39 -8.84
N ASP A 217 -37.87 15.83 -7.68
CA ASP A 217 -39.28 15.79 -7.35
C ASP A 217 -40.12 16.56 -8.37
N ARG A 218 -39.74 17.79 -8.71
CA ARG A 218 -40.40 18.58 -9.74
C ARG A 218 -40.40 17.90 -11.12
N CYS A 219 -39.27 17.23 -11.47
CA CYS A 219 -39.17 16.51 -12.72
C CYS A 219 -40.15 15.32 -12.77
N LEU A 220 -40.27 14.57 -11.67
CA LEU A 220 -41.18 13.43 -11.53
C LEU A 220 -42.63 13.86 -11.49
N LEU A 221 -42.99 14.90 -10.73
CA LEU A 221 -44.33 15.47 -10.69
C LEU A 221 -44.77 15.95 -12.08
N ALA A 222 -43.86 16.51 -12.86
CA ALA A 222 -44.12 16.92 -14.26
C ALA A 222 -44.09 15.74 -15.25
N ARG A 223 -43.95 14.49 -14.79
CA ARG A 223 -43.87 13.27 -15.63
C ARG A 223 -42.72 13.33 -16.67
N ARG A 224 -41.63 14.01 -16.34
CA ARG A 224 -40.46 14.14 -17.20
C ARG A 224 -39.40 13.07 -16.88
N HIS A 225 -38.46 12.88 -17.80
CA HIS A 225 -37.36 11.91 -17.64
C HIS A 225 -36.19 12.56 -16.91
N ILE A 226 -35.81 12.03 -15.73
CA ILE A 226 -34.75 12.61 -14.87
C ILE A 226 -33.45 12.81 -15.64
N GLN A 227 -32.97 11.79 -16.34
CA GLN A 227 -31.68 11.89 -17.04
C GLN A 227 -31.72 12.86 -18.21
N ARG A 228 -32.75 12.76 -19.07
CA ARG A 228 -32.86 13.56 -20.30
C ARG A 228 -33.30 15.01 -20.03
N ASP A 229 -34.26 15.21 -19.14
CA ASP A 229 -34.93 16.49 -18.99
C ASP A 229 -34.41 17.32 -17.80
N LEU A 230 -33.63 16.68 -16.87
CA LEU A 230 -32.99 17.35 -15.73
C LEU A 230 -31.48 17.25 -15.79
N LEU A 231 -30.88 16.03 -15.71
CA LEU A 231 -29.45 15.86 -15.50
C LEU A 231 -28.62 16.31 -16.72
N GLN A 232 -28.99 15.90 -17.94
CA GLN A 232 -28.26 16.31 -19.15
C GLN A 232 -28.31 17.84 -19.38
N PRO A 233 -29.45 18.56 -19.28
CA PRO A 233 -29.44 20.01 -19.32
C PRO A 233 -28.62 20.67 -18.21
N LEU A 234 -28.63 20.10 -17.01
CA LEU A 234 -27.80 20.59 -15.89
C LEU A 234 -26.30 20.41 -16.18
N PHE A 235 -25.87 19.21 -16.61
CA PHE A 235 -24.47 18.92 -16.92
C PHE A 235 -23.99 19.71 -18.14
N PHE A 236 -24.65 19.52 -19.28
CA PHE A 236 -24.10 19.98 -20.57
C PHE A 236 -24.54 21.39 -20.93
N GLY A 237 -25.74 21.79 -20.46
CA GLY A 237 -26.33 23.09 -20.75
C GLY A 237 -26.05 24.18 -19.72
N THR A 238 -25.77 23.79 -18.47
CA THR A 238 -25.65 24.73 -17.34
C THR A 238 -24.20 24.79 -16.83
N LEU A 239 -23.70 23.69 -16.27
CA LEU A 239 -22.37 23.62 -15.66
C LEU A 239 -21.23 23.77 -16.68
N ASN A 240 -21.44 23.33 -17.91
CA ASN A 240 -20.48 23.41 -19.00
C ASN A 240 -20.69 24.62 -19.95
N ARG A 241 -21.56 25.56 -19.58
CA ARG A 241 -21.77 26.79 -20.37
C ARG A 241 -21.81 28.04 -19.49
N ARG A 242 -21.15 29.10 -19.93
CA ARG A 242 -21.23 30.42 -19.31
C ARG A 242 -22.68 30.93 -19.36
N TYR A 243 -23.14 31.63 -18.34
CA TYR A 243 -24.52 32.07 -18.18
C TYR A 243 -25.12 32.73 -19.45
N ALA A 244 -24.36 33.63 -20.08
CA ALA A 244 -24.78 34.30 -21.32
C ALA A 244 -25.04 33.33 -22.50
N ALA A 245 -24.36 32.18 -22.54
CA ALA A 245 -24.49 31.19 -23.61
C ALA A 245 -25.50 30.06 -23.29
N ARG A 246 -26.21 30.13 -22.15
CA ARG A 246 -27.23 29.15 -21.75
C ARG A 246 -28.54 29.33 -22.51
N GLY A 247 -29.14 28.21 -22.94
CA GLY A 247 -30.49 28.19 -23.52
C GLY A 247 -31.57 28.44 -22.48
N ARG A 248 -32.83 28.42 -22.91
CA ARG A 248 -34.01 28.72 -22.08
C ARG A 248 -34.12 27.72 -20.90
N VAL A 249 -34.06 26.42 -21.14
CA VAL A 249 -34.18 25.39 -20.09
C VAL A 249 -33.02 25.48 -19.05
N PRO A 250 -31.73 25.54 -19.41
CA PRO A 250 -30.65 25.73 -18.46
C PRO A 250 -30.73 26.99 -17.59
N ARG A 251 -31.36 28.09 -18.09
CA ARG A 251 -31.55 29.31 -17.30
C ARG A 251 -32.59 29.15 -16.19
N GLN A 252 -33.49 28.18 -16.30
CA GLN A 252 -34.54 27.91 -15.29
C GLN A 252 -33.95 27.26 -14.00
N PHE A 253 -32.73 26.75 -14.05
CA PHE A 253 -32.05 26.18 -12.85
C PHE A 253 -31.55 27.24 -11.86
N GLY A 254 -31.66 28.52 -12.16
CA GLY A 254 -31.25 29.61 -11.28
C GLY A 254 -29.75 29.92 -11.34
N ARG A 255 -29.20 30.37 -10.21
CA ARG A 255 -27.82 30.80 -10.08
C ARG A 255 -26.88 29.61 -9.85
N ILE A 256 -26.41 28.99 -10.93
CA ILE A 256 -25.46 27.87 -10.90
C ILE A 256 -24.18 28.30 -11.58
N PRO A 257 -22.98 27.97 -11.00
CA PRO A 257 -21.71 28.37 -11.57
C PRO A 257 -21.42 27.70 -12.92
N PHE A 258 -20.52 28.30 -13.69
CA PHE A 258 -19.88 27.66 -14.83
C PHE A 258 -18.61 26.97 -14.35
N LEU A 259 -18.60 25.65 -14.27
CA LEU A 259 -17.49 24.90 -13.70
C LEU A 259 -16.43 24.48 -14.75
N ASN A 260 -16.81 24.34 -16.04
CA ASN A 260 -15.88 23.98 -17.13
C ASN A 260 -15.05 22.74 -16.83
N GLY A 261 -15.49 21.64 -16.54
CA GLY A 261 -14.67 20.44 -16.34
C GLY A 261 -14.96 19.40 -17.44
N GLY A 262 -13.98 18.59 -17.80
CA GLY A 262 -14.16 17.44 -18.69
C GLY A 262 -15.23 16.46 -18.19
N LEU A 263 -15.54 16.49 -16.89
CA LEU A 263 -16.61 15.72 -16.25
C LEU A 263 -17.98 16.03 -16.84
N PHE A 264 -18.25 17.31 -17.17
CA PHE A 264 -19.54 17.77 -17.71
C PHE A 264 -19.55 17.92 -19.23
N GLU A 265 -18.63 17.28 -19.93
CA GLU A 265 -18.69 17.10 -21.38
C GLU A 265 -19.31 15.75 -21.73
N PRO A 266 -20.11 15.68 -22.85
CA PRO A 266 -20.63 14.40 -23.31
C PRO A 266 -19.51 13.42 -23.66
N HIS A 267 -19.47 12.27 -23.02
CA HIS A 267 -18.47 11.24 -23.28
C HIS A 267 -18.70 10.55 -24.64
N GLN A 268 -17.67 9.95 -25.23
CA GLN A 268 -17.79 9.26 -26.52
C GLN A 268 -18.81 8.12 -26.49
N LEU A 269 -18.87 7.37 -25.38
CA LEU A 269 -19.85 6.28 -25.20
C LEU A 269 -21.28 6.82 -25.18
N GLU A 270 -21.52 7.97 -24.56
CA GLU A 270 -22.85 8.62 -24.53
C GLU A 270 -23.26 9.16 -25.90
N ARG A 271 -22.30 9.59 -26.75
CA ARG A 271 -22.57 10.06 -28.12
C ARG A 271 -22.88 8.93 -29.09
N ARG A 272 -22.27 7.74 -28.89
CA ARG A 272 -22.44 6.58 -29.78
C ARG A 272 -23.77 5.85 -29.54
N ARG A 273 -24.32 5.90 -28.32
CA ARG A 273 -25.59 5.26 -27.93
C ARG A 273 -26.35 6.16 -26.96
N GLN A 274 -27.66 6.25 -27.10
CA GLN A 274 -28.48 6.91 -26.09
C GLN A 274 -28.70 5.96 -24.91
N HIS A 275 -27.81 6.04 -23.91
CA HIS A 275 -27.91 5.28 -22.67
C HIS A 275 -28.80 6.03 -21.68
N LEU A 276 -30.13 5.83 -21.79
CA LEU A 276 -31.09 6.38 -20.85
C LEU A 276 -31.46 5.32 -19.80
N LEU A 277 -31.26 5.65 -18.55
CA LEU A 277 -31.63 4.83 -17.41
C LEU A 277 -33.07 5.16 -17.00
N PRO A 278 -33.90 4.17 -16.65
CA PRO A 278 -35.25 4.40 -16.19
C PRO A 278 -35.34 5.33 -14.98
N ASN A 279 -36.43 6.12 -14.88
CA ASN A 279 -36.68 7.02 -13.74
C ASN A 279 -36.72 6.26 -12.40
N ALA A 280 -37.20 5.01 -12.39
CA ALA A 280 -37.20 4.18 -11.18
C ALA A 280 -35.78 3.99 -10.61
N LEU A 281 -34.81 3.64 -11.46
CA LEU A 281 -33.41 3.46 -11.03
C LEU A 281 -32.77 4.77 -10.54
N TRP A 282 -33.13 5.89 -11.17
CA TRP A 282 -32.68 7.21 -10.70
C TRP A 282 -33.27 7.55 -9.34
N ARG A 283 -34.60 7.28 -9.13
CA ARG A 283 -35.23 7.49 -7.82
C ARG A 283 -34.51 6.66 -6.75
N ASP A 284 -34.36 5.37 -7.00
CA ASP A 284 -33.64 4.48 -6.06
C ASP A 284 -32.23 4.98 -5.77
N ALA A 285 -31.51 5.51 -6.80
CA ALA A 285 -30.17 6.07 -6.60
C ALA A 285 -30.20 7.35 -5.73
N PHE A 286 -31.21 8.20 -5.89
CA PHE A 286 -31.35 9.37 -5.01
C PHE A 286 -31.74 8.94 -3.59
N ASP A 287 -32.73 8.07 -3.43
CA ASP A 287 -33.26 7.68 -2.11
C ASP A 287 -32.25 6.81 -1.31
N ASP A 288 -31.68 5.78 -1.95
CA ASP A 288 -30.83 4.78 -1.28
C ASP A 288 -29.35 5.18 -1.16
N LEU A 289 -28.86 6.10 -2.02
CA LEU A 289 -27.46 6.50 -2.05
C LEU A 289 -27.29 7.99 -1.71
N PHE A 290 -27.79 8.90 -2.54
CA PHE A 290 -27.39 10.31 -2.42
C PHE A 290 -28.06 11.04 -1.25
N GLU A 291 -29.35 10.81 -0.98
CA GLU A 291 -30.10 11.44 0.12
C GLU A 291 -29.91 10.71 1.47
N ARG A 292 -29.30 9.54 1.42
CA ARG A 292 -28.99 8.76 2.62
C ARG A 292 -27.77 9.29 3.37
N PHE A 293 -26.85 9.97 2.68
CA PHE A 293 -25.58 10.44 3.22
C PHE A 293 -25.45 11.97 3.06
N ASP A 294 -24.72 12.56 4.02
CA ASP A 294 -24.38 13.99 3.94
C ASP A 294 -22.97 14.15 3.37
N PHE A 295 -22.77 15.15 2.52
CA PHE A 295 -21.53 15.38 1.78
C PHE A 295 -20.84 16.66 2.23
N THR A 296 -19.52 16.65 2.26
CA THR A 296 -18.69 17.82 2.50
C THR A 296 -17.55 17.90 1.51
N ALA A 297 -17.25 19.13 1.04
CA ALA A 297 -16.11 19.36 0.17
C ALA A 297 -14.76 19.40 0.94
N GLU A 298 -14.75 19.43 2.26
CA GLU A 298 -13.56 19.47 3.10
C GLU A 298 -13.01 18.07 3.36
N GLU A 299 -11.70 17.87 3.15
CA GLU A 299 -11.07 16.54 3.26
C GLU A 299 -10.90 16.02 4.71
N ALA A 300 -10.91 16.88 5.70
CA ALA A 300 -10.65 16.51 7.11
C ALA A 300 -11.88 16.63 8.01
N ALA A 301 -13.10 16.71 7.45
CA ALA A 301 -14.30 16.77 8.26
C ALA A 301 -14.54 15.44 8.96
N GLY A 302 -14.19 15.36 10.25
CA GLY A 302 -14.54 14.21 11.11
C GLY A 302 -16.06 14.10 11.24
N GLY A 303 -16.55 12.89 11.49
CA GLY A 303 -17.89 12.70 12.03
C GLY A 303 -19.01 12.50 11.01
N GLY A 304 -19.03 11.37 10.31
CA GLY A 304 -20.25 10.90 9.65
C GLY A 304 -20.56 11.51 8.29
N LEU A 305 -19.73 12.40 7.77
CA LEU A 305 -19.86 13.02 6.46
C LEU A 305 -19.07 12.25 5.40
N VAL A 306 -19.61 12.18 4.18
CA VAL A 306 -18.86 11.65 3.02
C VAL A 306 -17.95 12.76 2.51
N ALA A 307 -16.64 12.59 2.73
CA ALA A 307 -15.59 13.50 2.29
C ALA A 307 -14.87 12.99 1.02
N PRO A 308 -14.14 13.84 0.29
CA PRO A 308 -13.45 13.46 -0.95
C PRO A 308 -12.42 12.33 -0.80
N ASP A 309 -11.78 12.19 0.36
CA ASP A 309 -10.83 11.11 0.66
C ASP A 309 -11.50 9.73 0.70
N MET A 310 -12.76 9.65 1.17
CA MET A 310 -13.54 8.41 1.16
C MET A 310 -13.78 7.88 -0.25
N LEU A 311 -13.82 8.74 -1.26
CA LEU A 311 -13.99 8.33 -2.65
C LEU A 311 -12.86 7.41 -3.13
N GLY A 312 -11.63 7.63 -2.65
CA GLY A 312 -10.50 6.74 -2.92
C GLY A 312 -10.80 5.30 -2.49
N ARG A 313 -11.26 5.11 -1.26
CA ARG A 313 -11.65 3.79 -0.70
C ARG A 313 -12.84 3.17 -1.43
N VAL A 314 -13.84 3.99 -1.77
CA VAL A 314 -15.04 3.56 -2.49
C VAL A 314 -14.69 3.00 -3.87
N PHE A 315 -13.90 3.72 -4.65
CA PHE A 315 -13.56 3.30 -6.01
C PHE A 315 -12.60 2.11 -6.06
N GLU A 316 -11.66 2.00 -5.13
CA GLU A 316 -10.83 0.81 -5.01
C GLU A 316 -11.63 -0.43 -4.63
N GLY A 317 -12.65 -0.26 -3.78
CA GLY A 317 -13.57 -1.32 -3.39
C GLY A 317 -14.57 -1.71 -4.49
N VAL A 318 -14.93 -0.81 -5.42
CA VAL A 318 -15.81 -1.10 -6.59
C VAL A 318 -15.11 -2.04 -7.58
N MET A 319 -13.78 -2.05 -7.64
CA MET A 319 -13.05 -3.04 -8.44
C MET A 319 -13.28 -4.45 -7.87
N GLU A 320 -13.64 -5.40 -8.73
CA GLU A 320 -13.77 -6.81 -8.33
C GLU A 320 -12.53 -7.30 -7.57
N PRO A 321 -12.69 -8.12 -6.49
CA PRO A 321 -11.55 -8.65 -5.73
C PRO A 321 -10.52 -9.38 -6.60
N ALA A 322 -10.96 -10.03 -7.68
CA ALA A 322 -10.07 -10.68 -8.65
C ALA A 322 -9.35 -9.67 -9.55
N ALA A 323 -10.02 -8.59 -9.98
CA ALA A 323 -9.42 -7.50 -10.74
C ALA A 323 -8.44 -6.69 -9.87
N ARG A 324 -8.79 -6.43 -8.61
CA ARG A 324 -7.96 -5.74 -7.61
C ARG A 324 -6.68 -6.52 -7.31
N ARG A 325 -6.76 -7.86 -7.15
CA ARG A 325 -5.58 -8.72 -6.98
C ARG A 325 -4.71 -8.77 -8.23
N ARG A 326 -5.30 -8.74 -9.42
CA ARG A 326 -4.55 -8.72 -10.70
C ARG A 326 -3.92 -7.36 -10.96
N SER A 327 -4.57 -6.27 -10.60
CA SER A 327 -4.02 -4.91 -10.76
C SER A 327 -3.04 -4.51 -9.66
N GLY A 328 -2.98 -5.23 -8.53
CA GLY A 328 -2.09 -4.91 -7.40
C GLY A 328 -2.38 -3.55 -6.75
N THR A 329 -3.61 -3.05 -6.89
CA THR A 329 -4.02 -1.74 -6.38
C THR A 329 -4.39 -1.85 -4.90
N PHE A 330 -3.75 -1.07 -4.04
CA PHE A 330 -3.99 -1.02 -2.59
C PHE A 330 -4.20 0.41 -2.13
N TYR A 331 -5.18 0.59 -1.23
CA TYR A 331 -5.40 1.88 -0.58
C TYR A 331 -4.16 2.31 0.21
N THR A 332 -3.78 3.56 0.08
CA THR A 332 -2.69 4.15 0.86
C THR A 332 -3.28 5.09 1.92
N PRO A 333 -3.05 4.82 3.22
CA PRO A 333 -3.50 5.69 4.30
C PRO A 333 -2.98 7.12 4.16
N ALA A 334 -3.80 8.11 4.51
CA ALA A 334 -3.48 9.54 4.34
C ALA A 334 -2.18 9.92 5.07
N HIS A 335 -1.97 9.45 6.30
CA HIS A 335 -0.75 9.76 7.07
C HIS A 335 0.53 9.26 6.41
N LEU A 336 0.48 8.13 5.66
CA LEU A 336 1.63 7.62 4.91
C LEU A 336 1.84 8.40 3.61
N VAL A 337 0.76 8.84 2.97
CA VAL A 337 0.83 9.74 1.81
C VAL A 337 1.53 11.02 2.24
N ASP A 338 1.08 11.67 3.32
CA ASP A 338 1.64 12.92 3.84
C ASP A 338 3.11 12.75 4.22
N ALA A 339 3.46 11.68 4.94
CA ALA A 339 4.84 11.40 5.34
C ALA A 339 5.77 11.21 4.14
N LEU A 340 5.34 10.43 3.12
CA LEU A 340 6.16 10.17 1.94
C LEU A 340 6.30 11.41 1.05
N VAL A 341 5.21 12.14 0.82
CA VAL A 341 5.22 13.39 0.04
C VAL A 341 6.11 14.43 0.72
N ARG A 342 5.98 14.58 2.05
CA ARG A 342 6.80 15.49 2.83
C ARG A 342 8.29 15.14 2.74
N ALA A 343 8.64 13.87 2.95
CA ALA A 343 10.03 13.41 2.83
C ALA A 343 10.61 13.65 1.42
N ALA A 344 9.81 13.41 0.37
CA ALA A 344 10.23 13.67 -1.01
C ALA A 344 10.49 15.14 -1.29
N LEU A 345 9.60 16.03 -0.83
CA LEU A 345 9.76 17.48 -1.02
C LEU A 345 10.90 18.06 -0.20
N ILE A 346 11.15 17.56 1.01
CA ILE A 346 12.31 17.95 1.83
C ILE A 346 13.61 17.57 1.13
N ALA A 347 13.75 16.31 0.70
CA ALA A 347 14.94 15.82 0.01
C ALA A 347 15.21 16.59 -1.30
N TRP A 348 14.15 16.89 -2.07
CA TRP A 348 14.26 17.68 -3.28
C TRP A 348 14.65 19.13 -2.99
N LEU A 349 13.99 19.78 -2.02
CA LEU A 349 14.25 21.18 -1.67
C LEU A 349 15.66 21.35 -1.08
N ALA A 350 16.13 20.40 -0.27
CA ALA A 350 17.49 20.38 0.25
C ALA A 350 18.52 20.34 -0.89
N GLY A 351 18.28 19.50 -1.91
CA GLY A 351 19.12 19.42 -3.10
C GLY A 351 19.12 20.68 -3.95
N GLU A 352 17.97 21.31 -4.17
CA GLU A 352 17.82 22.55 -4.96
C GLU A 352 18.40 23.77 -4.28
N CYS A 353 18.30 23.85 -2.95
CA CYS A 353 18.78 24.98 -2.16
C CYS A 353 20.18 24.76 -1.58
N GLY A 354 20.79 23.58 -1.76
CA GLY A 354 22.12 23.23 -1.22
C GLY A 354 22.17 23.32 0.31
N CYS A 355 21.12 22.88 1.01
CA CYS A 355 21.03 22.98 2.47
C CYS A 355 20.74 21.60 3.11
N SER A 356 20.82 21.53 4.46
CA SER A 356 20.45 20.31 5.17
C SER A 356 18.94 20.04 5.08
N GLU A 357 18.53 18.77 5.29
CA GLU A 357 17.13 18.39 5.24
C GLU A 357 16.31 19.03 6.37
N GLU A 358 16.88 19.24 7.56
CA GLU A 358 16.22 19.94 8.67
C GLU A 358 15.94 21.41 8.31
N ARG A 359 16.85 22.05 7.55
CA ARG A 359 16.61 23.40 7.04
C ARG A 359 15.56 23.39 5.95
N ALA A 360 15.61 22.43 5.05
CA ALA A 360 14.61 22.25 4.00
C ALA A 360 13.22 21.98 4.58
N GLU A 361 13.10 21.21 5.69
CA GLU A 361 11.85 20.98 6.40
C GLU A 361 11.25 22.30 6.91
N ARG A 362 12.06 23.13 7.58
CA ARG A 362 11.61 24.46 8.02
C ARG A 362 11.20 25.36 6.85
N MET A 363 11.97 25.32 5.75
CA MET A 363 11.67 26.07 4.52
C MET A 363 10.40 25.57 3.82
N LEU A 364 10.03 24.31 3.98
CA LEU A 364 8.78 23.74 3.45
C LEU A 364 7.57 24.24 4.27
N ASP A 365 7.69 24.28 5.60
CA ASP A 365 6.64 24.76 6.50
C ASP A 365 6.46 26.28 6.41
N GLU A 366 7.56 27.03 6.41
CA GLU A 366 7.59 28.50 6.32
C GLU A 366 8.51 28.94 5.17
N PRO A 367 8.02 28.88 3.91
CA PRO A 367 8.87 29.14 2.75
C PRO A 367 9.35 30.60 2.69
N ASP A 368 10.67 30.77 2.66
CA ASP A 368 11.30 32.05 2.34
C ASP A 368 11.15 32.40 0.85
N PRO A 369 11.55 33.62 0.39
CA PRO A 369 11.43 34.02 -1.00
C PRO A 369 12.17 33.09 -1.99
N ALA A 370 13.30 32.49 -1.57
CA ALA A 370 14.07 31.55 -2.40
C ALA A 370 13.34 30.22 -2.54
N ALA A 371 12.91 29.61 -1.44
CA ALA A 371 12.10 28.41 -1.43
C ALA A 371 10.79 28.58 -2.22
N ARG A 372 10.10 29.73 -2.05
CA ARG A 372 8.88 30.04 -2.83
C ARG A 372 9.13 30.06 -4.33
N ARG A 373 10.27 30.59 -4.76
CA ARG A 373 10.66 30.64 -6.19
C ARG A 373 10.89 29.25 -6.74
N VAL A 374 11.58 28.40 -5.99
CA VAL A 374 11.88 27.01 -6.35
C VAL A 374 10.59 26.17 -6.38
N LEU A 375 9.80 26.22 -5.28
CA LEU A 375 8.53 25.50 -5.17
C LEU A 375 7.45 25.89 -6.21
N ARG A 376 7.55 27.08 -6.83
CA ARG A 376 6.65 27.48 -7.94
C ARG A 376 6.92 26.77 -9.25
N ARG A 377 8.10 26.19 -9.43
CA ARG A 377 8.54 25.56 -10.70
C ARG A 377 8.55 24.05 -10.65
N ILE A 378 8.30 23.47 -9.46
CA ILE A 378 8.32 22.02 -9.26
C ILE A 378 7.36 21.30 -10.20
N THR A 379 7.81 20.15 -10.71
CA THR A 379 7.01 19.21 -11.47
C THR A 379 7.02 17.84 -10.79
N ILE A 380 5.83 17.34 -10.49
CA ILE A 380 5.62 16.08 -9.75
C ILE A 380 4.84 15.11 -10.64
N LEU A 381 5.32 13.88 -10.77
CA LEU A 381 4.64 12.81 -11.50
C LEU A 381 4.26 11.68 -10.53
N ASP A 382 3.02 11.20 -10.64
CA ASP A 382 2.62 9.90 -10.15
C ASP A 382 2.36 8.96 -11.34
N PRO A 383 3.23 7.95 -11.58
CA PRO A 383 3.12 7.07 -12.74
C PRO A 383 2.09 5.95 -12.60
N ALA A 384 1.44 5.81 -11.46
CA ALA A 384 0.36 4.86 -11.17
C ALA A 384 -0.65 5.51 -10.21
N VAL A 385 -1.27 6.58 -10.69
CA VAL A 385 -1.94 7.57 -9.86
C VAL A 385 -3.14 7.03 -9.06
N GLY A 386 -3.76 5.93 -9.50
CA GLY A 386 -4.86 5.29 -8.79
C GLY A 386 -5.99 6.26 -8.44
N SER A 387 -6.29 6.36 -7.16
CA SER A 387 -7.29 7.31 -6.62
C SER A 387 -6.79 8.76 -6.52
N GLY A 388 -5.55 9.06 -6.89
CA GLY A 388 -4.97 10.40 -6.84
C GLY A 388 -4.45 10.84 -5.47
N ALA A 389 -4.33 9.92 -4.50
CA ALA A 389 -3.99 10.26 -3.12
C ALA A 389 -2.67 11.06 -3.01
N PHE A 390 -1.61 10.63 -3.71
CA PHE A 390 -0.32 11.32 -3.66
C PHE A 390 -0.34 12.69 -4.34
N LEU A 391 -1.09 12.84 -5.43
CA LEU A 391 -1.23 14.16 -6.08
C LEU A 391 -2.04 15.14 -5.24
N VAL A 392 -3.09 14.66 -4.54
CA VAL A 392 -3.87 15.48 -3.60
C VAL A 392 -3.00 15.86 -2.41
N GLY A 393 -2.29 14.91 -1.77
CA GLY A 393 -1.36 15.21 -0.66
C GLY A 393 -0.26 16.19 -1.07
N ALA A 394 0.32 16.06 -2.28
CA ALA A 394 1.28 17.01 -2.80
C ALA A 394 0.65 18.39 -3.06
N LEU A 395 -0.60 18.44 -3.56
CA LEU A 395 -1.34 19.67 -3.76
C LEU A 395 -1.57 20.41 -2.44
N ASP A 396 -1.99 19.70 -1.40
CA ASP A 396 -2.29 20.25 -0.08
C ASP A 396 -1.02 20.78 0.60
N LEU A 397 0.05 20.00 0.61
CA LEU A 397 1.32 20.42 1.20
C LEU A 397 1.93 21.63 0.47
N LEU A 398 1.87 21.65 -0.86
CA LEU A 398 2.34 22.78 -1.66
C LEU A 398 1.44 24.04 -1.51
N ALA A 399 0.18 23.87 -1.20
CA ALA A 399 -0.77 24.99 -1.01
C ALA A 399 -0.78 25.54 0.42
N GLN A 400 -0.28 24.79 1.39
CA GLN A 400 -0.28 25.15 2.82
C GLN A 400 0.33 26.52 3.07
N GLY A 401 -0.35 27.35 3.87
CA GLY A 401 0.12 28.72 4.21
C GLY A 401 0.14 29.71 3.03
N ARG A 402 -0.41 29.36 1.86
CA ARG A 402 -0.44 30.23 0.66
C ARG A 402 -1.78 30.99 0.55
N ARG A 403 -1.77 32.05 -0.27
CA ARG A 403 -2.99 32.83 -0.57
C ARG A 403 -4.05 31.98 -1.29
N PRO A 404 -5.35 32.28 -1.11
CA PRO A 404 -6.45 31.64 -1.83
C PRO A 404 -6.18 31.52 -3.33
N GLY A 405 -6.63 30.41 -3.95
CA GLY A 405 -6.37 30.07 -5.35
C GLY A 405 -4.97 29.46 -5.59
N ALA A 406 -4.24 29.09 -4.52
CA ALA A 406 -2.94 28.42 -4.66
C ALA A 406 -3.07 27.03 -5.30
N ARG A 407 -4.04 26.21 -4.88
CA ARG A 407 -4.29 24.88 -5.43
C ARG A 407 -4.55 24.93 -6.93
N ARG A 408 -5.36 25.87 -7.39
CA ARG A 408 -5.65 26.07 -8.82
C ARG A 408 -4.39 26.41 -9.64
N ARG A 409 -3.48 27.23 -9.09
CA ARG A 409 -2.19 27.56 -9.76
C ARG A 409 -1.24 26.38 -9.79
N ILE A 410 -1.18 25.58 -8.72
CA ILE A 410 -0.33 24.37 -8.64
C ILE A 410 -0.82 23.32 -9.65
N LEU A 411 -2.12 23.03 -9.72
CA LEU A 411 -2.70 22.09 -10.68
C LEU A 411 -2.39 22.45 -12.14
N ARG A 412 -2.27 23.74 -12.43
CA ARG A 412 -1.97 24.19 -13.80
C ARG A 412 -0.56 23.86 -14.28
N ARG A 413 0.41 23.61 -13.39
CA ARG A 413 1.84 23.62 -13.75
C ARG A 413 2.67 22.51 -13.13
N SER A 414 2.23 21.93 -12.02
CA SER A 414 3.12 21.17 -11.14
C SER A 414 2.80 19.69 -11.06
N LEU A 415 1.53 19.28 -11.22
CA LEU A 415 1.08 17.92 -10.93
C LEU A 415 0.74 17.17 -12.23
N TYR A 416 1.28 15.96 -12.35
CA TYR A 416 1.07 15.05 -13.48
C TYR A 416 0.75 13.66 -12.97
N GLY A 417 -0.20 12.97 -13.62
CA GLY A 417 -0.60 11.62 -13.24
C GLY A 417 -0.81 10.72 -14.46
N VAL A 418 -0.52 9.45 -14.29
CA VAL A 418 -0.78 8.43 -15.31
C VAL A 418 -1.39 7.21 -14.64
N ASP A 419 -2.42 6.63 -15.26
CA ASP A 419 -2.95 5.33 -14.86
C ASP A 419 -3.41 4.53 -16.08
N LEU A 420 -3.31 3.21 -15.98
CA LEU A 420 -3.81 2.29 -17.01
C LEU A 420 -5.34 2.29 -17.05
N ASN A 421 -5.97 2.47 -15.89
CA ASN A 421 -7.41 2.43 -15.70
C ASN A 421 -8.04 3.81 -15.93
N ALA A 422 -8.92 3.93 -16.93
CA ALA A 422 -9.65 5.16 -17.20
C ALA A 422 -10.51 5.65 -16.01
N ALA A 423 -11.05 4.73 -15.20
CA ALA A 423 -11.83 5.10 -14.01
C ALA A 423 -10.94 5.74 -12.93
N ALA A 424 -9.71 5.25 -12.74
CA ALA A 424 -8.73 5.84 -11.83
C ALA A 424 -8.35 7.26 -12.27
N VAL A 425 -8.12 7.49 -13.56
CA VAL A 425 -7.87 8.83 -14.13
C VAL A 425 -9.02 9.78 -13.79
N ARG A 426 -10.27 9.36 -14.02
CA ARG A 426 -11.46 10.16 -13.72
C ARG A 426 -11.63 10.49 -12.24
N LEU A 427 -11.35 9.51 -11.39
CA LEU A 427 -11.38 9.71 -9.95
C LEU A 427 -10.31 10.71 -9.48
N THR A 428 -9.11 10.60 -10.02
CA THR A 428 -8.04 11.55 -9.73
C THR A 428 -8.43 12.98 -10.15
N GLU A 429 -8.97 13.15 -11.36
CA GLU A 429 -9.49 14.45 -11.84
C GLU A 429 -10.57 15.00 -10.89
N LEU A 430 -11.52 14.14 -10.49
CA LEU A 430 -12.60 14.49 -9.56
C LEU A 430 -12.05 15.00 -8.22
N ARG A 431 -11.14 14.25 -7.59
CA ARG A 431 -10.57 14.62 -6.28
C ARG A 431 -9.74 15.90 -6.36
N LEU A 432 -8.95 16.08 -7.42
CA LEU A 432 -8.20 17.32 -7.64
C LEU A 432 -9.13 18.52 -7.83
N TRP A 433 -10.27 18.38 -8.51
CA TRP A 433 -11.28 19.43 -8.61
C TRP A 433 -11.97 19.70 -7.28
N LEU A 434 -12.30 18.66 -6.50
CA LEU A 434 -12.89 18.82 -5.16
C LEU A 434 -11.92 19.55 -4.21
N ALA A 435 -10.64 19.26 -4.26
CA ALA A 435 -9.63 19.98 -3.49
C ALA A 435 -9.56 21.47 -3.86
N VAL A 436 -9.77 21.83 -5.14
CA VAL A 436 -9.89 23.24 -5.57
C VAL A 436 -11.18 23.87 -5.06
N ILE A 437 -12.31 23.15 -5.11
CA ILE A 437 -13.60 23.63 -4.61
C ILE A 437 -13.56 23.86 -3.10
N ALA A 438 -12.88 22.96 -2.36
CA ALA A 438 -12.72 23.12 -0.91
C ALA A 438 -12.04 24.43 -0.53
N GLU A 439 -10.99 24.83 -1.26
CA GLU A 439 -10.27 26.10 -1.04
C GLU A 439 -11.09 27.34 -1.45
N ASP A 440 -11.99 27.19 -2.42
CA ASP A 440 -12.72 28.34 -2.99
C ASP A 440 -13.73 28.88 -1.99
N ARG A 441 -13.62 30.16 -1.68
CA ARG A 441 -14.46 30.91 -0.71
C ARG A 441 -15.53 31.76 -1.39
N ALA A 442 -15.84 31.52 -2.66
CA ALA A 442 -16.87 32.26 -3.38
C ALA A 442 -18.23 32.10 -2.68
N GLU A 443 -18.80 33.21 -2.23
CA GLU A 443 -20.09 33.25 -1.54
C GLU A 443 -21.27 33.08 -2.50
N CYS A 444 -21.07 33.31 -3.79
CA CYS A 444 -22.10 33.19 -4.79
C CYS A 444 -21.60 32.50 -6.06
N ALA A 445 -22.51 31.85 -6.76
CA ALA A 445 -22.23 31.09 -7.99
C ALA A 445 -21.55 31.89 -9.11
N ALA A 446 -21.79 33.22 -9.16
CA ALA A 446 -21.19 34.10 -10.17
C ALA A 446 -19.70 34.38 -9.93
N ALA A 447 -19.26 34.32 -8.69
CA ALA A 447 -17.86 34.54 -8.29
C ALA A 447 -16.98 33.28 -8.42
N VAL A 448 -17.58 32.11 -8.64
CA VAL A 448 -16.84 30.84 -8.78
C VAL A 448 -16.02 30.84 -10.07
N GLU A 449 -14.71 30.70 -9.94
CA GLU A 449 -13.85 30.54 -11.12
C GLU A 449 -14.00 29.13 -11.73
N PRO A 450 -13.98 29.04 -13.07
CA PRO A 450 -14.00 27.74 -13.75
C PRO A 450 -12.88 26.80 -13.32
N LEU A 451 -13.19 25.51 -13.22
CA LEU A 451 -12.19 24.47 -12.88
C LEU A 451 -11.15 24.31 -14.00
N PRO A 452 -9.90 24.01 -13.67
CA PRO A 452 -8.87 23.77 -14.68
C PRO A 452 -9.16 22.48 -15.46
N ASN A 453 -8.84 22.49 -16.78
CA ASN A 453 -8.85 21.25 -17.55
C ASN A 453 -7.65 20.40 -17.19
N LEU A 454 -7.88 19.15 -16.82
CA LEU A 454 -6.84 18.20 -16.41
C LEU A 454 -6.47 17.20 -17.52
N ASP A 455 -7.20 17.19 -18.64
CA ASP A 455 -7.01 16.25 -19.77
C ASP A 455 -5.57 16.14 -20.30
N ALA A 456 -4.73 17.16 -20.09
CA ALA A 456 -3.35 17.17 -20.58
C ALA A 456 -2.32 16.78 -19.51
N VAL A 457 -2.71 16.70 -18.24
CA VAL A 457 -1.80 16.45 -17.11
C VAL A 457 -2.10 15.15 -16.38
N VAL A 458 -3.37 14.72 -16.35
CA VAL A 458 -3.75 13.38 -15.89
C VAL A 458 -4.13 12.54 -17.11
N ARG A 459 -3.41 11.46 -17.37
CA ARG A 459 -3.50 10.72 -18.62
C ARG A 459 -3.78 9.24 -18.39
N GLN A 460 -4.64 8.67 -19.24
CA GLN A 460 -4.74 7.22 -19.31
C GLN A 460 -3.58 6.64 -20.13
N GLY A 461 -2.88 5.64 -19.57
CA GLY A 461 -1.82 4.96 -20.29
C GLY A 461 -1.01 3.98 -19.45
N HIS A 462 -0.17 3.21 -20.12
CA HIS A 462 0.73 2.25 -19.50
C HIS A 462 2.11 2.89 -19.25
N SER A 463 2.44 3.20 -18.01
CA SER A 463 3.67 3.92 -17.65
C SER A 463 4.96 3.14 -17.92
N LEU A 464 4.91 1.80 -17.91
CA LEU A 464 6.08 0.93 -18.08
C LEU A 464 6.33 0.50 -19.52
N LEU A 465 5.28 0.24 -20.29
CA LEU A 465 5.38 -0.32 -21.64
C LEU A 465 5.04 0.75 -22.66
N ASP A 466 6.05 1.53 -23.02
CA ASP A 466 6.06 2.27 -24.26
C ASP A 466 6.49 1.32 -25.39
N GLY A 467 5.87 1.40 -26.54
CA GLY A 467 6.18 0.50 -27.66
C GLY A 467 7.60 0.64 -28.24
N LEU A 468 8.46 1.50 -27.70
CA LEU A 468 9.73 1.91 -28.30
C LEU A 468 10.97 1.46 -27.52
N GLY A 469 10.85 1.16 -26.23
CA GLY A 469 11.94 0.60 -25.42
C GLY A 469 13.21 1.42 -25.29
N ALA A 470 13.17 2.74 -25.62
CA ALA A 470 14.31 3.63 -25.46
C ALA A 470 13.83 5.06 -25.22
N SER A 471 14.50 5.74 -24.30
CA SER A 471 14.34 7.20 -24.10
C SER A 471 14.71 7.92 -25.40
N ILE A 472 13.70 8.50 -26.05
CA ILE A 472 13.90 9.29 -27.24
C ILE A 472 13.94 10.74 -26.81
N GLY A 473 15.15 11.17 -26.39
CA GLY A 473 15.39 12.50 -25.91
C GLY A 473 15.43 13.53 -27.03
N GLY A 474 14.36 14.29 -27.15
CA GLY A 474 14.39 15.59 -27.83
C GLY A 474 14.63 16.70 -26.81
N ARG A 475 15.85 16.86 -26.32
CA ARG A 475 16.20 18.04 -25.51
C ARG A 475 16.06 19.29 -26.37
N GLY A 476 15.18 20.21 -25.96
CA GLY A 476 15.09 21.57 -26.55
C GLY A 476 14.40 21.67 -27.89
N SER A 477 13.52 20.73 -28.30
CA SER A 477 12.81 20.86 -29.57
C SER A 477 11.77 21.99 -29.54
N ALA A 478 11.60 22.71 -30.62
CA ALA A 478 10.55 23.71 -30.84
C ALA A 478 9.15 23.11 -30.61
N LEU A 479 8.98 21.81 -30.86
CA LEU A 479 7.74 21.06 -30.59
C LEU A 479 7.44 20.91 -29.10
N GLY A 480 8.45 20.69 -28.23
CA GLY A 480 8.28 20.67 -26.79
C GLY A 480 7.81 22.02 -26.25
N SER A 481 8.42 23.13 -26.72
CA SER A 481 7.97 24.48 -26.36
C SER A 481 6.54 24.78 -26.83
N ARG A 482 6.18 24.31 -28.05
CA ARG A 482 4.81 24.42 -28.56
C ARG A 482 3.81 23.62 -27.71
N LEU A 483 4.19 22.40 -27.28
CA LEU A 483 3.36 21.57 -26.42
C LEU A 483 3.10 22.25 -25.06
N ALA A 484 4.14 22.87 -24.47
CA ALA A 484 4.00 23.66 -23.23
C ALA A 484 3.02 24.82 -23.39
N GLN A 485 3.11 25.57 -24.48
CA GLN A 485 2.20 26.69 -24.77
C GLN A 485 0.75 26.21 -24.94
N LEU A 486 0.54 25.13 -25.70
CA LEU A 486 -0.79 24.56 -25.92
C LEU A 486 -1.40 24.07 -24.61
N ARG A 487 -0.60 23.41 -23.76
CA ARG A 487 -1.05 22.93 -22.45
C ARG A 487 -1.42 24.09 -21.53
N ALA A 488 -0.59 25.13 -21.46
CA ALA A 488 -0.87 26.31 -20.65
C ALA A 488 -2.18 27.01 -21.06
N ARG A 489 -2.47 27.08 -22.36
CA ARG A 489 -3.73 27.62 -22.89
C ARG A 489 -4.91 26.68 -22.64
N LEU A 490 -4.70 25.38 -22.79
CA LEU A 490 -5.76 24.38 -22.61
C LEU A 490 -6.37 24.39 -21.21
N VAL A 491 -5.56 24.64 -20.18
CA VAL A 491 -5.99 24.64 -18.76
C VAL A 491 -7.20 25.55 -18.52
N THR A 492 -7.28 26.69 -19.18
CA THR A 492 -8.36 27.69 -19.01
C THR A 492 -9.34 27.75 -20.16
N ALA A 493 -9.05 27.03 -21.26
CA ALA A 493 -9.87 27.05 -22.46
C ALA A 493 -11.25 26.40 -22.24
N THR A 494 -12.26 26.89 -22.97
CA THR A 494 -13.64 26.42 -22.84
C THR A 494 -14.29 26.20 -24.20
N GLY A 495 -15.27 25.32 -24.27
CA GLY A 495 -16.13 25.12 -25.43
C GLY A 495 -15.39 24.80 -26.74
N SER A 496 -15.56 25.63 -27.76
CA SER A 496 -14.92 25.44 -29.09
C SER A 496 -13.41 25.61 -29.04
N GLU A 497 -12.91 26.57 -28.28
CA GLU A 497 -11.46 26.79 -28.10
C GLU A 497 -10.78 25.56 -27.50
N LYS A 498 -11.35 24.98 -26.45
CA LYS A 498 -10.83 23.73 -25.84
C LYS A 498 -10.71 22.62 -26.90
N ARG A 499 -11.74 22.43 -27.72
CA ARG A 499 -11.72 21.41 -28.78
C ARG A 499 -10.66 21.65 -29.85
N VAL A 500 -10.41 22.90 -30.22
CA VAL A 500 -9.35 23.27 -31.17
C VAL A 500 -7.99 22.98 -30.54
N LEU A 501 -7.75 23.45 -29.30
CA LEU A 501 -6.49 23.25 -28.59
C LEU A 501 -6.20 21.77 -28.32
N LEU A 502 -7.21 20.94 -28.00
CA LEU A 502 -7.03 19.48 -27.86
C LEU A 502 -6.61 18.82 -29.19
N ARG A 503 -7.16 19.25 -30.33
CA ARG A 503 -6.75 18.75 -31.65
C ARG A 503 -5.32 19.17 -31.96
N GLU A 504 -4.96 20.43 -31.71
CA GLU A 504 -3.59 20.90 -31.91
C GLU A 504 -2.59 20.22 -31.01
N LEU A 505 -2.96 19.97 -29.73
CA LEU A 505 -2.16 19.24 -28.77
C LEU A 505 -1.86 17.83 -29.29
N ARG A 506 -2.91 17.07 -29.65
CA ARG A 506 -2.78 15.71 -30.22
C ARG A 506 -1.95 15.71 -31.51
N GLY A 507 -2.18 16.67 -32.42
CA GLY A 507 -1.37 16.81 -33.64
C GLY A 507 0.09 17.10 -33.34
N THR A 508 0.40 17.84 -32.27
CA THR A 508 1.76 18.12 -31.83
C THR A 508 2.40 16.89 -31.20
N GLU A 509 1.67 16.14 -30.36
CA GLU A 509 2.09 14.85 -29.79
C GLU A 509 2.41 13.83 -30.90
N VAL A 510 1.56 13.73 -31.93
CA VAL A 510 1.80 12.88 -33.12
C VAL A 510 3.10 13.26 -33.83
N ARG A 511 3.34 14.55 -34.04
CA ARG A 511 4.60 15.03 -34.66
C ARG A 511 5.83 14.70 -33.83
N ILE A 512 5.76 14.88 -32.50
CA ILE A 512 6.84 14.52 -31.57
C ILE A 512 7.12 13.03 -31.65
N LEU A 513 6.09 12.18 -31.59
CA LEU A 513 6.27 10.73 -31.68
C LEU A 513 6.84 10.32 -33.05
N THR A 514 6.38 10.92 -34.16
CA THR A 514 6.89 10.64 -35.51
C THR A 514 8.38 10.94 -35.59
N ALA A 515 8.80 12.14 -35.15
CA ALA A 515 10.21 12.54 -35.15
C ALA A 515 11.06 11.58 -34.28
N SER A 516 10.47 11.14 -33.13
CA SER A 516 11.07 10.20 -32.22
C SER A 516 11.26 8.82 -32.87
N LEU A 517 10.23 8.33 -33.58
CA LEU A 517 10.28 7.07 -34.32
C LEU A 517 11.31 7.11 -35.44
N ASP A 518 11.43 8.26 -36.15
CA ASP A 518 12.42 8.44 -37.22
C ASP A 518 13.84 8.40 -36.65
N ALA A 519 14.10 9.08 -35.56
CA ALA A 519 15.39 9.03 -34.86
C ALA A 519 15.75 7.62 -34.39
N ALA A 520 14.78 6.91 -33.81
CA ALA A 520 14.97 5.52 -33.36
C ALA A 520 15.20 4.54 -34.50
N ALA A 521 14.55 4.75 -35.64
CA ALA A 521 14.78 3.97 -36.88
C ALA A 521 16.20 4.18 -37.39
N ALA A 522 16.64 5.44 -37.49
CA ALA A 522 17.98 5.78 -37.93
C ALA A 522 19.07 5.22 -37.01
N ASP A 523 18.83 5.24 -35.67
CA ASP A 523 19.75 4.63 -34.71
C ASP A 523 19.81 3.10 -34.86
N ALA A 524 18.67 2.45 -35.00
CA ALA A 524 18.64 1.01 -35.22
C ALA A 524 19.33 0.61 -36.52
N ASP A 525 19.13 1.38 -37.60
CA ASP A 525 19.78 1.11 -38.88
C ASP A 525 21.32 1.31 -38.82
N ARG A 526 21.80 2.37 -38.12
CA ARG A 526 23.24 2.55 -37.87
C ARG A 526 23.83 1.38 -37.07
N ARG A 527 23.21 0.97 -35.97
CA ARG A 527 23.70 -0.15 -35.14
C ARG A 527 23.68 -1.47 -35.90
N ILE A 528 22.64 -1.72 -36.71
CA ILE A 528 22.60 -2.91 -37.60
C ILE A 528 23.78 -2.89 -38.56
N ALA A 529 24.07 -1.73 -39.15
CA ALA A 529 25.20 -1.58 -40.07
C ALA A 529 26.54 -1.84 -39.38
N THR A 530 26.73 -1.32 -38.14
CA THR A 530 27.92 -1.56 -37.33
C THR A 530 28.08 -3.06 -37.01
N CYS A 531 27.04 -3.71 -36.47
CA CYS A 531 27.09 -5.16 -36.18
C CYS A 531 27.43 -6.00 -37.44
N VAL A 532 26.88 -5.63 -38.60
CA VAL A 532 27.21 -6.32 -39.86
C VAL A 532 28.64 -6.04 -40.29
N ALA A 533 29.14 -4.82 -40.13
CA ALA A 533 30.53 -4.46 -40.43
C ALA A 533 31.53 -5.23 -39.54
N ASP A 534 31.23 -5.29 -38.24
CA ASP A 534 32.05 -6.04 -37.27
C ASP A 534 32.11 -7.53 -37.59
N GLY A 535 30.98 -8.13 -37.99
CA GLY A 535 30.94 -9.52 -38.45
C GLY A 535 31.67 -9.76 -39.77
N ARG A 536 31.84 -8.72 -40.59
CA ARG A 536 32.62 -8.78 -41.87
C ARG A 536 34.09 -8.47 -41.67
N SER A 537 34.49 -7.89 -40.54
CA SER A 537 35.88 -7.53 -40.26
C SER A 537 36.78 -8.79 -40.24
N ALA A 538 38.00 -8.64 -40.70
CA ALA A 538 39.01 -9.67 -40.61
C ALA A 538 39.86 -9.52 -39.33
N THR A 539 40.34 -10.61 -38.78
CA THR A 539 41.38 -10.59 -37.75
C THR A 539 42.71 -10.15 -38.32
N LEU A 540 43.69 -9.84 -37.50
CA LEU A 540 45.09 -9.49 -37.90
C LEU A 540 45.71 -10.56 -38.83
N PHE A 541 45.20 -11.79 -38.80
CA PHE A 541 45.65 -12.92 -39.64
C PHE A 541 44.75 -13.17 -40.85
N GLY A 542 43.91 -12.22 -41.28
CA GLY A 542 43.06 -12.31 -42.46
C GLY A 542 41.83 -13.21 -42.34
N VAL A 543 41.58 -13.82 -41.19
CA VAL A 543 40.38 -14.64 -40.98
C VAL A 543 39.17 -13.76 -40.66
N ARG A 544 38.07 -13.91 -41.41
CA ARG A 544 36.81 -13.19 -41.15
C ARG A 544 36.24 -13.60 -39.80
N ARG A 545 35.93 -12.63 -38.91
CA ARG A 545 35.39 -12.88 -37.59
C ARG A 545 34.06 -13.62 -37.62
N GLY A 546 33.23 -13.39 -38.62
CA GLY A 546 31.87 -13.92 -38.67
C GLY A 546 30.97 -13.30 -37.61
N LEU A 547 29.71 -13.67 -37.61
CA LEU A 547 28.75 -13.29 -36.53
C LEU A 547 28.85 -14.33 -35.42
N ASP A 548 29.40 -13.94 -34.30
CA ASP A 548 29.34 -14.75 -33.07
C ASP A 548 27.92 -14.80 -32.49
N ALA A 549 27.72 -15.56 -31.41
CA ALA A 549 26.41 -15.72 -30.76
C ALA A 549 25.87 -14.38 -30.19
N ALA A 550 26.75 -13.52 -29.69
CA ALA A 550 26.37 -12.22 -29.11
C ALA A 550 25.92 -11.24 -30.20
N LEU A 551 26.68 -11.10 -31.29
CA LEU A 551 26.32 -10.25 -32.44
C LEU A 551 25.05 -10.73 -33.13
N ARG A 552 24.85 -12.05 -33.26
CA ARG A 552 23.61 -12.62 -33.80
C ARG A 552 22.39 -12.26 -32.92
N ALA A 553 22.52 -12.38 -31.60
CA ALA A 553 21.46 -12.00 -30.65
C ALA A 553 21.16 -10.49 -30.72
N GLU A 554 22.19 -9.64 -30.76
CA GLU A 554 22.02 -8.19 -30.89
C GLU A 554 21.34 -7.81 -32.19
N LEU A 555 21.76 -8.38 -33.33
CA LEU A 555 21.12 -8.18 -34.65
C LEU A 555 19.65 -8.59 -34.66
N ALA A 556 19.31 -9.71 -33.99
CA ALA A 556 17.91 -10.16 -33.89
C ALA A 556 17.06 -9.13 -33.12
N VAL A 557 17.56 -8.62 -32.00
CA VAL A 557 16.90 -7.57 -31.20
C VAL A 557 16.72 -6.29 -32.01
N LEU A 558 17.76 -5.80 -32.67
CA LEU A 558 17.72 -4.57 -33.48
C LEU A 558 16.76 -4.68 -34.66
N ARG A 559 16.73 -5.84 -35.34
CA ARG A 559 15.79 -6.11 -36.44
C ARG A 559 14.35 -6.17 -35.96
N CYS A 560 14.10 -6.81 -34.82
CA CYS A 560 12.78 -6.82 -34.16
C CYS A 560 12.33 -5.41 -33.81
N ARG A 561 13.20 -4.60 -33.17
CA ARG A 561 12.94 -3.19 -32.84
C ARG A 561 12.59 -2.38 -34.09
N ARG A 562 13.36 -2.52 -35.16
CA ARG A 562 13.10 -1.85 -36.44
C ARG A 562 11.73 -2.21 -37.04
N ARG A 563 11.31 -3.47 -36.93
CA ARG A 563 9.97 -3.92 -37.35
C ARG A 563 8.88 -3.23 -36.56
N VAL A 564 8.97 -3.22 -35.24
CA VAL A 564 8.00 -2.56 -34.35
C VAL A 564 7.90 -1.06 -34.68
N ILE A 565 9.01 -0.38 -34.92
CA ILE A 565 9.01 1.04 -35.28
C ILE A 565 8.25 1.26 -36.61
N ARG A 566 8.50 0.43 -37.63
CA ARG A 566 7.82 0.53 -38.93
C ARG A 566 6.32 0.29 -38.81
N GLU A 567 5.91 -0.71 -38.06
CA GLU A 567 4.49 -1.02 -37.81
C GLU A 567 3.80 0.13 -37.10
N THR A 568 4.45 0.69 -36.09
CA THR A 568 3.93 1.84 -35.35
C THR A 568 3.77 3.05 -36.23
N ARG A 569 4.76 3.38 -37.08
CA ARG A 569 4.67 4.48 -38.06
C ARG A 569 3.50 4.30 -39.02
N ARG A 570 3.33 3.08 -39.55
CA ARG A 570 2.20 2.75 -40.45
C ARG A 570 0.86 2.94 -39.72
N ARG A 571 0.75 2.48 -38.49
CA ARG A 571 -0.46 2.66 -37.68
C ARG A 571 -0.73 4.13 -37.41
N LEU A 572 0.27 4.88 -36.95
CA LEU A 572 0.18 6.31 -36.68
C LEU A 572 -0.23 7.10 -37.94
N ALA A 573 0.37 6.81 -39.11
CA ALA A 573 0.03 7.45 -40.38
C ALA A 573 -1.42 7.17 -40.82
N ARG A 574 -1.95 5.96 -40.50
CA ARG A 574 -3.29 5.55 -40.89
C ARG A 574 -4.37 6.08 -39.94
N THR A 575 -4.12 6.09 -38.64
CA THR A 575 -5.14 6.44 -37.62
C THR A 575 -5.05 7.89 -37.18
N GLY A 576 -3.88 8.55 -37.31
CA GLY A 576 -3.64 9.87 -36.70
C GLY A 576 -3.69 9.86 -35.17
N GLU A 577 -3.74 8.69 -34.54
CA GLU A 577 -3.86 8.52 -33.08
C GLU A 577 -2.62 7.82 -32.52
N LEU A 578 -2.23 8.26 -31.31
CA LEU A 578 -1.13 7.63 -30.58
C LEU A 578 -1.55 6.22 -30.16
N PRO A 579 -0.79 5.19 -30.54
CA PRO A 579 -1.16 3.79 -30.28
C PRO A 579 -0.99 3.38 -28.82
N TRP A 580 -0.26 4.16 -28.03
CA TRP A 580 -0.02 3.97 -26.59
C TRP A 580 0.39 5.29 -25.93
N PHE A 581 0.42 5.29 -24.61
CA PHE A 581 1.00 6.38 -23.84
C PHE A 581 2.53 6.31 -23.92
N HIS A 582 3.16 7.45 -24.14
CA HIS A 582 4.61 7.62 -24.14
C HIS A 582 4.95 8.87 -23.34
N CYS A 583 5.59 8.71 -22.19
CA CYS A 583 5.79 9.77 -21.21
C CYS A 583 6.54 10.97 -21.80
N GLU A 584 7.64 10.69 -22.52
CA GLU A 584 8.50 11.69 -23.15
C GLU A 584 7.80 12.47 -24.28
N THR A 585 6.81 11.86 -24.93
CA THR A 585 6.01 12.53 -25.97
C THR A 585 4.90 13.38 -25.34
N HIS A 586 4.13 12.78 -24.41
CA HIS A 586 2.99 13.47 -23.80
C HIS A 586 3.42 14.60 -22.87
N PHE A 587 4.59 14.50 -22.25
CA PHE A 587 5.17 15.49 -21.34
C PHE A 587 6.48 16.09 -21.87
N ALA A 588 6.60 16.23 -23.19
CA ALA A 588 7.83 16.68 -23.85
C ALA A 588 8.34 18.04 -23.34
N ASP A 589 7.47 18.90 -22.86
CA ASP A 589 7.79 20.17 -22.20
C ASP A 589 8.53 19.98 -20.85
N VAL A 590 8.22 18.93 -20.12
CA VAL A 590 8.91 18.56 -18.88
C VAL A 590 10.27 17.95 -19.23
N PHE A 591 10.31 17.05 -20.21
CA PHE A 591 11.55 16.43 -20.67
C PHE A 591 12.51 17.41 -21.36
N ALA A 592 12.01 18.46 -21.97
CA ALA A 592 12.86 19.56 -22.46
C ALA A 592 13.67 20.23 -21.33
N ARG A 593 13.21 20.15 -20.09
CA ARG A 593 13.91 20.62 -18.89
C ARG A 593 14.72 19.52 -18.18
N GLY A 594 14.78 18.29 -18.73
CA GLY A 594 15.55 17.16 -18.25
C GLY A 594 14.73 16.08 -17.57
N GLY A 595 13.43 16.26 -17.36
CA GLY A 595 12.53 15.33 -16.69
C GLY A 595 11.81 15.95 -15.50
N PHE A 596 11.16 15.12 -14.70
CA PHE A 596 10.40 15.53 -13.51
C PHE A 596 11.31 15.83 -12.32
N ASP A 597 10.95 16.82 -11.52
CA ASP A 597 11.65 17.15 -10.27
C ASP A 597 11.45 16.06 -9.23
N VAL A 598 10.20 15.60 -9.09
CA VAL A 598 9.81 14.55 -8.14
C VAL A 598 8.92 13.52 -8.85
N VAL A 599 9.22 12.25 -8.63
CA VAL A 599 8.32 11.13 -8.99
C VAL A 599 7.93 10.43 -7.70
N LEU A 600 6.62 10.29 -7.45
CA LEU A 600 6.11 9.70 -6.23
C LEU A 600 4.91 8.79 -6.52
N GLY A 601 4.59 7.89 -5.61
CA GLY A 601 3.42 7.04 -5.73
C GLY A 601 3.53 5.70 -4.99
N ASN A 602 2.46 4.93 -5.09
CA ASN A 602 2.38 3.55 -4.65
C ASN A 602 2.09 2.67 -5.90
N PRO A 603 3.13 2.22 -6.62
CA PRO A 603 2.94 1.42 -7.83
C PRO A 603 2.31 0.06 -7.50
N PRO A 604 1.66 -0.61 -8.48
CA PRO A 604 1.04 -1.90 -8.25
C PRO A 604 2.06 -2.99 -7.86
N TRP A 605 1.71 -3.81 -6.84
CA TRP A 605 2.54 -4.91 -6.35
C TRP A 605 2.02 -6.22 -6.92
N VAL A 606 2.54 -6.57 -8.10
CA VAL A 606 2.13 -7.79 -8.85
C VAL A 606 3.35 -8.65 -9.11
N ARG A 607 3.30 -9.90 -8.66
CA ARG A 607 4.38 -10.85 -8.90
C ARG A 607 4.42 -11.28 -10.36
N ALA A 608 5.61 -11.56 -10.86
CA ALA A 608 5.82 -11.98 -12.26
C ALA A 608 4.94 -13.17 -12.68
N GLU A 609 4.62 -14.10 -11.76
CA GLU A 609 3.77 -15.27 -12.07
C GLU A 609 2.32 -14.90 -12.41
N GLN A 610 1.85 -13.76 -11.92
CA GLN A 610 0.49 -13.25 -12.13
C GLN A 610 0.33 -12.46 -13.43
N LEU A 611 1.45 -12.10 -14.08
CA LEU A 611 1.46 -11.36 -15.35
C LEU A 611 1.38 -12.32 -16.54
N ALA A 612 0.81 -11.85 -17.65
CA ALA A 612 0.79 -12.58 -18.91
C ALA A 612 2.22 -12.88 -19.40
N PRO A 613 2.45 -14.05 -20.03
CA PRO A 613 3.78 -14.43 -20.52
C PRO A 613 4.41 -13.36 -21.44
N GLU A 614 3.63 -12.78 -22.35
CA GLU A 614 4.07 -11.75 -23.28
C GLU A 614 4.48 -10.46 -22.57
N GLU A 615 3.77 -10.09 -21.51
CA GLU A 615 4.09 -8.92 -20.69
C GLU A 615 5.40 -9.11 -19.93
N ARG A 616 5.60 -10.30 -19.34
CA ARG A 616 6.87 -10.66 -18.68
C ARG A 616 8.06 -10.56 -19.61
N VAL A 617 7.92 -11.05 -20.85
CA VAL A 617 8.97 -10.96 -21.89
C VAL A 617 9.27 -9.50 -22.23
N ARG A 618 8.24 -8.67 -22.42
CA ARG A 618 8.41 -7.23 -22.70
C ARG A 618 9.09 -6.49 -21.54
N LEU A 619 8.68 -6.74 -20.29
CA LEU A 619 9.32 -6.15 -19.11
C LEU A 619 10.79 -6.59 -18.99
N ALA A 620 11.10 -7.89 -19.21
CA ALA A 620 12.47 -8.38 -19.19
C ALA A 620 13.34 -7.81 -20.32
N ALA A 621 12.75 -7.51 -21.48
CA ALA A 621 13.47 -6.85 -22.57
C ALA A 621 13.76 -5.37 -22.24
N ARG A 622 12.86 -4.69 -21.53
CA ARG A 622 12.91 -3.24 -21.27
C ARG A 622 13.68 -2.89 -20.01
N TYR A 623 13.47 -3.63 -18.91
CA TYR A 623 13.99 -3.28 -17.58
C TYR A 623 15.12 -4.19 -17.15
N HIS A 624 16.24 -3.57 -16.74
CA HIS A 624 17.48 -4.29 -16.39
C HIS A 624 17.33 -5.02 -15.04
N TRP A 625 16.65 -4.39 -14.11
CA TRP A 625 16.42 -4.95 -12.77
C TRP A 625 15.37 -6.07 -12.76
N TRP A 626 14.47 -6.06 -13.74
CA TRP A 626 13.47 -7.11 -13.92
C TRP A 626 14.05 -8.47 -14.32
N ARG A 627 15.24 -8.48 -14.93
CA ARG A 627 15.90 -9.72 -15.35
C ARG A 627 16.37 -10.48 -14.12
N GLY A 628 15.72 -11.59 -13.75
CA GLY A 628 16.06 -12.41 -12.60
C GLY A 628 17.51 -12.91 -12.63
N THR A 629 18.11 -13.04 -11.44
CA THR A 629 19.50 -13.48 -11.28
C THR A 629 19.64 -14.95 -10.89
N GLY A 630 18.54 -15.70 -10.75
CA GLY A 630 18.54 -17.09 -10.28
C GLY A 630 17.26 -17.84 -10.59
N ARG A 631 17.18 -19.08 -10.09
CA ARG A 631 16.01 -19.96 -10.21
C ARG A 631 15.23 -20.03 -8.88
N GLY A 632 13.93 -20.19 -8.95
CA GLY A 632 13.04 -20.37 -7.79
C GLY A 632 12.25 -19.12 -7.39
N PHE A 633 11.35 -19.26 -6.43
CA PHE A 633 10.37 -18.24 -6.01
C PHE A 633 10.99 -16.93 -5.49
N SER A 634 12.16 -16.99 -4.83
CA SER A 634 12.85 -15.80 -4.30
C SER A 634 13.46 -14.92 -5.39
N HIS A 635 13.52 -15.41 -6.64
CA HIS A 635 14.09 -14.72 -7.79
C HIS A 635 13.02 -14.20 -8.76
N GLN A 636 11.75 -14.40 -8.47
CA GLN A 636 10.62 -13.86 -9.26
C GLN A 636 10.40 -12.39 -8.89
N PRO A 637 10.60 -11.45 -9.84
CA PRO A 637 10.45 -10.02 -9.56
C PRO A 637 8.99 -9.60 -9.31
N ASP A 638 8.84 -8.47 -8.63
CA ASP A 638 7.57 -7.75 -8.46
C ASP A 638 7.52 -6.57 -9.42
N LEU A 639 6.33 -6.25 -9.94
CA LEU A 639 6.12 -5.17 -10.91
C LEU A 639 6.58 -3.80 -10.38
N ALA A 640 6.48 -3.58 -9.05
CA ALA A 640 6.98 -2.38 -8.40
C ALA A 640 8.47 -2.11 -8.69
N LEU A 641 9.27 -3.16 -8.92
CA LEU A 641 10.69 -3.02 -9.26
C LEU A 641 10.88 -2.29 -10.61
N ALA A 642 10.07 -2.62 -11.61
CA ALA A 642 10.10 -1.94 -12.91
C ALA A 642 9.64 -0.46 -12.78
N PHE A 643 8.69 -0.17 -11.88
CA PHE A 643 8.29 1.21 -11.58
C PHE A 643 9.40 2.03 -10.93
N VAL A 644 10.19 1.45 -10.03
CA VAL A 644 11.36 2.13 -9.44
C VAL A 644 12.40 2.45 -10.51
N GLU A 645 12.73 1.48 -11.39
CA GLU A 645 13.67 1.69 -12.49
C GLU A 645 13.14 2.76 -13.45
N ARG A 646 11.86 2.68 -13.87
CA ARG A 646 11.21 3.68 -14.73
C ARG A 646 11.14 5.06 -14.08
N GLY A 647 10.80 5.12 -12.81
CA GLY A 647 10.73 6.37 -12.05
C GLY A 647 12.07 7.11 -12.07
N LEU A 648 13.18 6.39 -11.87
CA LEU A 648 14.52 6.98 -11.96
C LEU A 648 14.91 7.43 -13.38
N GLU A 649 14.37 6.78 -14.43
CA GLU A 649 14.60 7.25 -15.82
C GLU A 649 13.92 8.59 -16.09
N VAL A 650 12.69 8.79 -15.60
CA VAL A 650 11.88 9.97 -15.90
C VAL A 650 12.15 11.15 -14.94
N VAL A 651 12.76 10.89 -13.79
CA VAL A 651 13.28 11.94 -12.91
C VAL A 651 14.50 12.61 -13.54
N ARG A 652 14.58 13.94 -13.48
CA ARG A 652 15.77 14.67 -13.95
C ARG A 652 17.01 14.38 -13.06
N PRO A 653 18.23 14.67 -13.53
CA PRO A 653 19.40 14.66 -12.65
C PRO A 653 19.16 15.54 -11.41
N ASN A 654 19.55 15.07 -10.25
CA ASN A 654 19.29 15.65 -8.91
C ASN A 654 17.80 15.67 -8.45
N GLY A 655 16.88 15.20 -9.27
CA GLY A 655 15.49 15.04 -8.85
C GLY A 655 15.30 13.83 -7.94
N VAL A 656 14.11 13.69 -7.34
CA VAL A 656 13.79 12.73 -6.29
C VAL A 656 12.74 11.72 -6.74
N LEU A 657 12.98 10.46 -6.46
CA LEU A 657 12.00 9.37 -6.52
C LEU A 657 11.58 9.01 -5.10
N ALA A 658 10.28 8.97 -4.84
CA ALA A 658 9.71 8.53 -3.57
C ALA A 658 8.55 7.56 -3.80
N MET A 659 8.71 6.29 -3.42
CA MET A 659 7.71 5.26 -3.67
C MET A 659 7.48 4.35 -2.47
N LEU A 660 6.22 3.92 -2.30
CA LEU A 660 5.90 2.76 -1.47
C LEU A 660 6.09 1.49 -2.29
N VAL A 661 6.95 0.62 -1.82
CA VAL A 661 7.33 -0.62 -2.54
C VAL A 661 7.31 -1.82 -1.59
N PRO A 662 7.20 -3.06 -2.11
CA PRO A 662 7.32 -4.23 -1.24
C PRO A 662 8.69 -4.28 -0.55
N VAL A 663 8.72 -4.48 0.77
CA VAL A 663 9.97 -4.65 1.54
C VAL A 663 10.88 -5.76 0.99
N LYS A 664 10.32 -6.69 0.24
CA LYS A 664 11.07 -7.75 -0.46
C LYS A 664 12.09 -7.22 -1.46
N ILE A 665 11.94 -6.01 -1.98
CA ILE A 665 12.97 -5.36 -2.82
C ILE A 665 14.27 -5.19 -2.00
N ALA A 666 14.15 -4.85 -0.70
CA ALA A 666 15.30 -4.73 0.20
C ALA A 666 15.90 -6.09 0.61
N THR A 667 15.14 -7.18 0.59
CA THR A 667 15.57 -8.44 1.22
C THR A 667 15.67 -9.65 0.29
N ALA A 668 14.83 -9.73 -0.77
CA ALA A 668 14.77 -10.91 -1.65
C ALA A 668 15.86 -10.91 -2.73
N GLY A 669 16.15 -12.09 -3.28
CA GLY A 669 17.17 -12.30 -4.31
C GLY A 669 16.91 -11.51 -5.60
N TYR A 670 15.65 -11.36 -6.02
CA TYR A 670 15.32 -10.60 -7.23
C TYR A 670 15.68 -9.12 -7.16
N GLY A 671 15.72 -8.54 -5.93
CA GLY A 671 16.07 -7.14 -5.71
C GLY A 671 17.58 -6.83 -5.74
N ALA A 672 18.47 -7.83 -5.85
CA ALA A 672 19.90 -7.65 -5.70
C ALA A 672 20.51 -6.61 -6.67
N ARG A 673 20.11 -6.64 -7.96
CA ARG A 673 20.58 -5.65 -8.95
C ARG A 673 20.10 -4.24 -8.64
N ALA A 674 18.84 -4.11 -8.25
CA ALA A 674 18.29 -2.83 -7.87
C ALA A 674 18.96 -2.26 -6.63
N ARG A 675 19.16 -3.07 -5.60
CA ARG A 675 19.87 -2.67 -4.37
C ARG A 675 21.28 -2.16 -4.68
N HIS A 676 22.05 -2.91 -5.45
CA HIS A 676 23.38 -2.49 -5.87
C HIS A 676 23.36 -1.18 -6.64
N ALA A 677 22.48 -1.05 -7.66
CA ALA A 677 22.36 0.14 -8.47
C ALA A 677 21.89 1.36 -7.64
N LEU A 678 20.88 1.20 -6.78
CA LEU A 678 20.42 2.26 -5.88
C LEU A 678 21.54 2.72 -4.93
N ALA A 679 22.24 1.79 -4.30
CA ALA A 679 23.30 2.12 -3.34
C ALA A 679 24.54 2.79 -3.98
N THR A 680 24.84 2.48 -5.24
CA THR A 680 26.05 2.99 -5.92
C THR A 680 25.83 4.21 -6.80
N SER A 681 24.63 4.35 -7.37
CA SER A 681 24.36 5.40 -8.37
C SER A 681 23.35 6.44 -7.93
N THR A 682 22.68 6.26 -6.78
CA THR A 682 21.71 7.21 -6.22
C THR A 682 22.01 7.53 -4.77
N THR A 683 21.58 8.71 -4.30
CA THR A 683 21.63 9.05 -2.87
C THR A 683 20.31 8.61 -2.23
N ILE A 684 20.37 7.68 -1.27
CA ILE A 684 19.21 7.16 -0.55
C ILE A 684 18.97 8.00 0.69
N HIS A 685 17.95 8.85 0.68
CA HIS A 685 17.60 9.70 1.83
C HIS A 685 16.88 8.91 2.92
N ALA A 686 15.93 8.05 2.52
CA ALA A 686 15.22 7.18 3.45
C ALA A 686 14.88 5.82 2.82
N ALA A 687 14.98 4.77 3.64
CA ALA A 687 14.48 3.44 3.35
C ALA A 687 13.81 2.93 4.64
N ALA A 688 12.50 3.18 4.77
CA ALA A 688 11.75 2.93 6.00
C ALA A 688 10.90 1.65 5.86
N ASP A 689 11.10 0.69 6.75
CA ASP A 689 10.22 -0.47 6.89
C ASP A 689 8.94 -0.05 7.62
N LEU A 690 7.79 -0.18 6.95
CA LEU A 690 6.48 0.21 7.46
C LEU A 690 5.68 -0.98 7.99
N VAL A 691 6.32 -2.04 8.45
CA VAL A 691 5.66 -3.25 8.98
C VAL A 691 4.77 -2.94 10.18
N ALA A 692 5.12 -1.97 11.00
CA ALA A 692 4.29 -1.52 12.13
C ALA A 692 2.94 -0.91 11.69
N GLU A 693 2.90 -0.31 10.51
CA GLU A 693 1.70 0.29 9.89
C GLU A 693 0.80 -0.73 9.18
N ARG A 694 1.01 -2.00 9.43
CA ARG A 694 0.41 -3.13 8.72
C ARG A 694 -1.11 -3.15 8.76
N SER A 695 -1.74 -2.74 9.85
CA SER A 695 -3.20 -2.70 9.99
C SER A 695 -3.87 -1.78 8.98
N ALA A 696 -3.11 -0.86 8.40
CA ALA A 696 -3.55 0.12 7.43
C ALA A 696 -3.53 -0.39 5.97
N PHE A 697 -2.93 -1.57 5.70
CA PHE A 697 -2.85 -2.16 4.36
C PHE A 697 -3.58 -3.51 4.30
N ASP A 698 -4.56 -3.62 3.42
CA ASP A 698 -5.26 -4.89 3.08
C ASP A 698 -4.35 -5.88 2.29
N ALA A 699 -3.05 -5.68 2.30
CA ALA A 699 -2.10 -6.39 1.48
C ALA A 699 -1.44 -7.57 2.21
N THR A 700 -1.19 -8.65 1.47
CA THR A 700 -0.36 -9.79 1.93
C THR A 700 1.14 -9.47 1.90
N ALA A 701 1.54 -8.33 1.34
CA ALA A 701 2.92 -7.85 1.26
C ALA A 701 3.13 -6.66 2.23
N TYR A 702 4.34 -6.54 2.76
CA TYR A 702 4.73 -5.45 3.68
C TYR A 702 5.30 -4.28 2.91
N PRO A 703 4.84 -3.05 3.19
CA PRO A 703 5.35 -1.84 2.57
C PRO A 703 6.71 -1.41 3.13
N MET A 704 7.51 -0.83 2.24
CA MET A 704 8.71 -0.07 2.55
C MET A 704 8.59 1.27 1.81
N ALA A 705 8.87 2.37 2.49
CA ALA A 705 9.02 3.65 1.84
C ALA A 705 10.47 3.85 1.39
N LEU A 706 10.65 4.19 0.12
CA LEU A 706 11.95 4.44 -0.49
C LEU A 706 12.00 5.87 -1.03
N VAL A 707 12.96 6.69 -0.56
CA VAL A 707 13.19 8.07 -1.03
C VAL A 707 14.64 8.19 -1.50
N VAL A 708 14.83 8.44 -2.79
CA VAL A 708 16.16 8.49 -3.41
C VAL A 708 16.29 9.67 -4.37
N SER A 709 17.47 10.32 -4.40
CA SER A 709 17.82 11.31 -5.43
C SER A 709 18.64 10.69 -6.54
N ARG A 710 18.39 11.11 -7.79
CA ARG A 710 19.17 10.69 -8.96
C ARG A 710 20.50 11.44 -9.01
N ARG A 711 21.34 11.21 -8.00
CA ARG A 711 22.72 11.68 -7.91
C ARG A 711 23.55 10.66 -7.17
N ARG A 712 24.85 10.59 -7.42
CA ARG A 712 25.76 9.71 -6.68
C ARG A 712 25.81 10.14 -5.21
N PRO A 713 25.88 9.20 -4.26
CA PRO A 713 25.99 9.52 -2.85
C PRO A 713 27.36 10.11 -2.50
N ASP A 714 27.37 10.97 -1.50
CA ASP A 714 28.62 11.35 -0.86
C ASP A 714 29.21 10.14 -0.09
N PRO A 715 30.54 10.01 0.03
CA PRO A 715 31.15 8.86 0.70
C PRO A 715 30.65 8.63 2.12
N ASN A 716 30.32 9.70 2.84
CA ASN A 716 29.87 9.65 4.25
C ASN A 716 28.33 9.71 4.36
N HIS A 717 27.61 9.59 3.25
CA HIS A 717 26.15 9.67 3.29
C HIS A 717 25.56 8.50 4.09
N ALA A 718 24.60 8.82 4.97
CA ALA A 718 23.87 7.85 5.76
C ALA A 718 22.36 7.88 5.43
N VAL A 719 21.76 6.70 5.39
CA VAL A 719 20.33 6.46 5.09
C VAL A 719 19.51 6.47 6.37
N ARG A 720 18.35 7.12 6.35
CA ARG A 720 17.39 7.06 7.47
C ARG A 720 16.51 5.81 7.33
N PRO A 721 16.34 5.06 8.43
CA PRO A 721 15.39 3.93 8.47
C PRO A 721 13.93 4.38 8.71
N ALA A 722 13.66 5.69 8.71
CA ALA A 722 12.34 6.30 8.89
C ALA A 722 12.09 7.43 7.90
N LEU A 723 10.83 7.84 7.73
CA LEU A 723 10.47 8.97 6.85
C LEU A 723 10.66 10.33 7.52
N THR A 724 10.63 10.41 8.84
CA THR A 724 10.82 11.67 9.58
C THR A 724 12.29 12.11 9.60
N VAL A 725 12.52 13.40 9.38
CA VAL A 725 13.87 14.01 9.47
C VAL A 725 14.39 14.06 10.92
N ARG A 726 13.49 14.02 11.90
CA ARG A 726 13.84 14.03 13.33
C ARG A 726 14.58 12.76 13.79
N GLU A 727 14.40 11.65 13.09
CA GLU A 727 15.18 10.45 13.37
C GLU A 727 16.54 10.54 12.67
N PRO A 728 17.65 10.31 13.38
CA PRO A 728 18.98 10.44 12.81
C PRO A 728 19.21 9.41 11.69
N ALA A 729 19.91 9.84 10.65
CA ALA A 729 20.39 8.94 9.61
C ALA A 729 21.42 7.97 10.26
N ALA A 730 21.15 6.68 10.17
CA ALA A 730 21.84 5.70 11.00
C ALA A 730 22.60 4.63 10.21
N VAL A 731 22.28 4.45 8.91
CA VAL A 731 22.87 3.38 8.09
C VAL A 731 23.79 4.00 7.05
N PRO A 732 25.14 3.84 7.16
CA PRO A 732 26.05 4.33 6.14
C PRO A 732 25.71 3.70 4.78
N GLN A 733 25.45 4.51 3.75
CA GLN A 733 25.02 4.01 2.44
C GLN A 733 26.07 3.07 1.80
N GLY A 734 27.35 3.31 2.06
CA GLY A 734 28.45 2.44 1.61
C GLY A 734 28.30 0.98 2.02
N THR A 735 27.66 0.69 3.17
CA THR A 735 27.42 -0.68 3.64
C THR A 735 26.32 -1.42 2.84
N LEU A 736 25.53 -0.69 2.05
CA LEU A 736 24.43 -1.23 1.26
C LEU A 736 24.83 -1.63 -0.18
N THR A 737 26.07 -1.39 -0.58
CA THR A 737 26.54 -1.52 -1.98
C THR A 737 26.74 -2.95 -2.46
N GLY A 738 26.85 -3.94 -1.56
CA GLY A 738 27.16 -5.34 -1.87
C GLY A 738 26.05 -6.14 -2.57
N GLY A 739 24.87 -5.54 -2.84
CA GLY A 739 23.72 -6.23 -3.45
C GLY A 739 23.05 -7.28 -2.54
N GLY A 740 23.58 -7.53 -1.35
CA GLY A 740 22.97 -8.36 -0.31
C GLY A 740 21.70 -7.74 0.27
N PRO A 741 20.93 -8.44 1.14
CA PRO A 741 19.78 -7.87 1.83
C PRO A 741 20.16 -6.61 2.59
N TRP A 742 19.36 -5.55 2.45
CA TRP A 742 19.53 -4.34 3.24
C TRP A 742 19.07 -4.55 4.67
N ILE A 743 19.87 -4.12 5.63
CA ILE A 743 19.53 -4.12 7.06
C ILE A 743 19.10 -2.70 7.41
N LEU A 744 17.79 -2.48 7.46
CA LEU A 744 17.17 -1.18 7.74
C LEU A 744 16.81 -1.10 9.23
N ALA A 745 17.82 -0.88 10.08
CA ALA A 745 17.65 -0.81 11.53
C ALA A 745 18.61 0.26 12.11
N PRO A 746 18.43 0.66 13.39
CA PRO A 746 19.32 1.63 14.04
C PRO A 746 20.80 1.25 13.90
N GLY A 747 21.63 2.21 13.52
CA GLY A 747 23.05 2.00 13.21
C GLY A 747 23.86 1.26 14.28
N PRO A 748 23.68 1.50 15.59
CA PRO A 748 24.32 0.73 16.63
C PRO A 748 24.01 -0.77 16.56
N ALA A 749 22.74 -1.14 16.39
CA ALA A 749 22.33 -2.56 16.27
C ALA A 749 22.89 -3.22 15.00
N VAL A 750 22.94 -2.49 13.89
CA VAL A 750 23.51 -2.98 12.63
C VAL A 750 25.01 -3.25 12.78
N ARG A 751 25.75 -2.32 13.40
CA ARG A 751 27.20 -2.51 13.67
C ARG A 751 27.44 -3.69 14.60
N ALA A 752 26.70 -3.77 15.70
CA ALA A 752 26.82 -4.86 16.67
C ALA A 752 26.46 -6.25 16.08
N ALA A 753 25.59 -6.28 15.05
CA ALA A 753 25.22 -7.51 14.35
C ALA A 753 26.19 -7.91 13.24
N GLN A 754 27.18 -7.07 12.90
CA GLN A 754 28.20 -7.41 11.91
C GLN A 754 29.35 -8.17 12.61
N PRO A 755 29.61 -9.43 12.22
CA PRO A 755 30.75 -10.16 12.79
C PRO A 755 32.08 -9.51 12.36
N ALA A 756 33.11 -9.70 13.16
CA ALA A 756 34.45 -9.42 12.71
C ALA A 756 34.75 -10.15 11.40
N ALA A 757 35.46 -9.51 10.46
CA ALA A 757 35.73 -10.07 9.14
C ALA A 757 36.39 -11.46 9.16
N SER A 758 37.09 -11.79 10.27
CA SER A 758 37.75 -13.08 10.51
C SER A 758 36.87 -14.14 11.20
N CYS A 759 35.61 -13.78 11.59
CA CYS A 759 34.74 -14.73 12.30
C CYS A 759 34.10 -15.70 11.30
N PRO A 760 34.30 -17.04 11.45
CA PRO A 760 33.63 -18.02 10.58
C PRO A 760 32.10 -17.93 10.70
N THR A 761 31.43 -18.40 9.64
CA THR A 761 29.97 -18.47 9.60
C THR A 761 29.49 -19.91 9.88
N ILE A 762 28.21 -20.05 10.27
CA ILE A 762 27.59 -21.37 10.44
C ILE A 762 27.72 -22.19 9.14
N GLY A 763 27.54 -21.55 7.98
CA GLY A 763 27.58 -22.21 6.66
C GLY A 763 28.96 -22.73 6.25
N GLU A 764 30.03 -22.16 6.79
CA GLU A 764 31.39 -22.68 6.58
C GLU A 764 31.69 -23.96 7.37
N ARG A 765 30.91 -24.20 8.43
CA ARG A 765 31.09 -25.38 9.32
C ARG A 765 30.01 -26.45 9.10
N PHE A 766 28.82 -26.04 8.73
CA PHE A 766 27.63 -26.92 8.65
C PHE A 766 26.81 -26.65 7.42
N THR A 767 26.21 -27.69 6.83
CA THR A 767 25.27 -27.59 5.74
C THR A 767 23.82 -27.69 6.25
N ALA A 768 23.03 -26.67 6.03
CA ALA A 768 21.62 -26.67 6.40
C ALA A 768 20.75 -27.27 5.29
N HIS A 769 19.87 -28.19 5.66
CA HIS A 769 18.97 -28.89 4.77
C HIS A 769 17.52 -28.61 5.15
N LEU A 770 16.63 -28.57 4.15
CA LEU A 770 15.18 -28.54 4.41
C LEU A 770 14.71 -29.91 4.87
N GLY A 771 13.84 -29.98 5.85
CA GLY A 771 13.28 -31.22 6.37
C GLY A 771 12.49 -32.05 5.36
N VAL A 772 11.99 -33.19 5.81
CA VAL A 772 11.34 -34.20 5.00
C VAL A 772 10.09 -33.67 4.31
N LYS A 773 9.94 -33.96 3.01
CA LYS A 773 8.73 -33.71 2.24
C LYS A 773 8.01 -35.03 1.96
N THR A 774 6.75 -35.11 2.36
CA THR A 774 5.92 -36.30 2.12
C THR A 774 5.29 -36.28 0.71
N GLY A 775 4.97 -35.08 0.20
CA GLY A 775 4.20 -34.89 -1.03
C GLY A 775 2.71 -35.30 -0.93
N ALA A 776 2.30 -35.89 0.20
CA ALA A 776 0.93 -36.33 0.47
C ALA A 776 0.70 -36.40 1.99
N ASN A 777 0.66 -35.24 2.65
CA ASN A 777 0.56 -35.14 4.12
C ASN A 777 -0.65 -35.93 4.68
N GLU A 778 -1.76 -35.94 3.99
CA GLU A 778 -2.99 -36.62 4.38
C GLU A 778 -2.84 -38.14 4.46
N LEU A 779 -1.88 -38.71 3.74
CA LEU A 779 -1.61 -40.15 3.75
C LEU A 779 -0.52 -40.53 4.76
N PHE A 780 0.46 -39.68 5.00
CA PHE A 780 1.60 -39.97 5.87
C PHE A 780 1.42 -39.48 7.30
N LEU A 781 0.59 -38.44 7.53
CA LEU A 781 0.34 -37.91 8.88
C LEU A 781 -0.89 -38.60 9.49
N ASN A 782 -0.78 -38.97 10.77
CA ASN A 782 -1.79 -39.68 11.55
C ASN A 782 -2.27 -40.97 10.86
N PRO A 783 -1.35 -41.91 10.51
CA PRO A 783 -1.75 -43.16 9.92
C PRO A 783 -2.71 -43.93 10.87
N PRO A 784 -3.59 -44.80 10.30
CA PRO A 784 -4.57 -45.53 11.12
C PRO A 784 -3.87 -46.44 12.14
N PRO A 785 -4.56 -46.87 13.20
CA PRO A 785 -3.98 -47.72 14.24
C PRO A 785 -3.53 -49.10 13.77
N THR A 786 -4.01 -49.53 12.56
CA THR A 786 -3.65 -50.79 11.91
C THR A 786 -2.22 -50.78 11.35
N VAL A 787 -1.58 -49.62 11.27
CA VAL A 787 -0.19 -49.47 10.85
C VAL A 787 0.74 -49.77 12.01
N GLU A 788 1.76 -50.60 11.78
CA GLU A 788 2.71 -51.07 12.80
C GLU A 788 3.51 -49.91 13.39
N ARG A 789 3.73 -49.99 14.70
CA ARG A 789 4.51 -48.96 15.47
C ARG A 789 5.97 -48.87 15.04
N SER A 790 6.55 -49.96 14.46
CA SER A 790 7.92 -50.00 13.97
C SER A 790 8.17 -48.99 12.85
N VAL A 791 7.18 -48.66 12.04
CA VAL A 791 7.24 -47.66 10.95
C VAL A 791 6.50 -46.40 11.27
N VAL A 792 6.29 -46.08 12.56
CA VAL A 792 5.67 -44.81 12.99
C VAL A 792 6.68 -44.01 13.81
N ARG A 793 6.77 -42.69 13.49
CA ARG A 793 7.57 -41.70 14.22
C ARG A 793 6.68 -40.50 14.57
N LEU A 794 7.22 -39.53 15.29
CA LEU A 794 6.57 -38.23 15.53
C LEU A 794 7.06 -37.22 14.50
N ALA A 795 6.15 -36.60 13.78
CA ALA A 795 6.49 -35.48 12.89
C ALA A 795 6.81 -34.24 13.70
N LEU A 796 7.88 -33.56 13.35
CA LEU A 796 8.22 -32.25 13.94
C LEU A 796 7.99 -31.16 12.89
N ARG A 797 7.00 -30.31 13.13
CA ARG A 797 6.67 -29.16 12.27
C ARG A 797 7.25 -27.90 12.88
N GLY A 798 7.44 -26.84 12.09
CA GLY A 798 7.94 -25.55 12.58
C GLY A 798 7.19 -25.02 13.81
N ARG A 799 5.86 -25.19 13.86
CA ARG A 799 5.04 -24.81 15.02
C ARG A 799 5.26 -25.65 16.28
N ASP A 800 5.91 -26.79 16.16
CA ASP A 800 6.18 -27.71 17.27
C ASP A 800 7.56 -27.45 17.89
N VAL A 801 8.43 -26.65 17.21
CA VAL A 801 9.76 -26.25 17.67
C VAL A 801 9.65 -25.13 18.72
N ARG A 802 10.32 -25.32 19.86
CA ARG A 802 10.48 -24.33 20.93
C ARG A 802 11.97 -24.18 21.25
N PRO A 803 12.40 -23.09 21.93
CA PRO A 803 13.78 -23.00 22.39
C PRO A 803 14.14 -24.22 23.23
N PHE A 804 15.14 -24.99 22.76
CA PHE A 804 15.64 -26.23 23.36
C PHE A 804 14.65 -27.40 23.50
N ARG A 805 13.37 -27.20 23.23
CA ARG A 805 12.27 -28.15 23.49
C ARG A 805 11.42 -28.37 22.25
N THR A 806 10.61 -29.42 22.28
CA THR A 806 9.60 -29.66 21.27
C THR A 806 8.25 -29.98 21.91
N ARG A 807 7.18 -29.63 21.22
CA ARG A 807 5.85 -30.23 21.46
C ARG A 807 5.70 -31.50 20.65
N ASP A 808 4.97 -32.46 21.12
CA ASP A 808 4.70 -33.67 20.36
C ASP A 808 3.81 -33.32 19.15
N GLY A 809 4.32 -33.67 17.99
CA GLY A 809 3.62 -33.51 16.71
C GLY A 809 2.73 -34.72 16.39
N PRO A 810 2.10 -34.74 15.22
CA PRO A 810 1.29 -35.86 14.75
C PRO A 810 2.15 -37.08 14.51
N ARG A 811 1.52 -38.25 14.54
CA ARG A 811 2.17 -39.50 14.12
C ARG A 811 2.50 -39.42 12.63
N LEU A 812 3.68 -39.89 12.25
CA LEU A 812 4.16 -39.92 10.86
C LEU A 812 4.44 -41.37 10.45
N LEU A 813 3.86 -41.82 9.38
CA LEU A 813 4.26 -43.04 8.72
C LEU A 813 5.66 -42.84 8.11
N TRP A 814 6.65 -43.56 8.70
CA TRP A 814 8.06 -43.46 8.36
C TRP A 814 8.56 -44.77 7.72
N PRO A 815 8.34 -44.96 6.43
CA PRO A 815 8.66 -46.21 5.70
C PRO A 815 10.14 -46.22 5.25
N CYS A 816 11.06 -45.82 6.17
CA CYS A 816 12.50 -45.75 5.91
C CYS A 816 13.31 -46.49 6.98
N ASP A 817 14.50 -46.93 6.56
CA ASP A 817 15.54 -47.49 7.43
C ASP A 817 16.20 -46.38 8.33
N ALA A 818 17.21 -46.77 9.12
CA ALA A 818 17.95 -45.85 9.98
C ALA A 818 18.73 -44.77 9.21
N ALA A 819 19.11 -45.04 7.96
CA ALA A 819 19.81 -44.09 7.08
C ALA A 819 18.81 -43.18 6.28
N GLY A 820 17.51 -43.36 6.47
CA GLY A 820 16.50 -42.62 5.76
C GLY A 820 16.20 -43.14 4.34
N ARG A 821 16.68 -44.30 3.95
CA ARG A 821 16.37 -44.92 2.66
C ARG A 821 15.02 -45.64 2.75
N PRO A 822 14.20 -45.65 1.69
CA PRO A 822 12.91 -46.31 1.72
C PRO A 822 13.11 -47.80 1.96
N LEU A 823 12.28 -48.37 2.82
CA LEU A 823 12.26 -49.82 3.05
C LEU A 823 11.93 -50.57 1.74
N PRO A 824 12.61 -51.68 1.40
CA PRO A 824 12.30 -52.45 0.20
C PRO A 824 10.89 -53.07 0.31
N GLU A 825 10.52 -53.48 1.51
CA GLU A 825 9.19 -54.00 1.81
C GLU A 825 8.61 -53.34 3.05
N LEU A 826 7.29 -53.12 3.03
CA LEU A 826 6.55 -52.55 4.17
C LEU A 826 5.99 -53.68 5.02
N PRO A 827 5.85 -53.45 6.36
CA PRO A 827 5.05 -54.32 7.22
C PRO A 827 3.60 -54.44 6.70
N PRO A 828 2.93 -55.57 7.01
CA PRO A 828 1.64 -55.92 6.39
C PRO A 828 0.55 -54.86 6.54
N GLY A 829 0.45 -54.21 7.67
CA GLY A 829 -0.55 -53.15 7.92
C GLY A 829 -0.26 -51.90 7.13
N ALA A 830 0.98 -51.44 7.13
CA ALA A 830 1.44 -50.28 6.33
C ALA A 830 1.29 -50.55 4.83
N ARG A 831 1.64 -51.76 4.36
CA ARG A 831 1.48 -52.20 2.97
C ARG A 831 0.01 -52.14 2.56
N ARG A 832 -0.92 -52.74 3.38
CA ARG A 832 -2.35 -52.73 3.13
C ARG A 832 -2.91 -51.30 3.05
N TYR A 833 -2.48 -50.45 3.96
CA TYR A 833 -2.93 -49.06 3.99
C TYR A 833 -2.51 -48.26 2.74
N LEU A 834 -1.24 -48.35 2.31
CA LEU A 834 -0.74 -47.56 1.17
C LEU A 834 -1.09 -48.15 -0.20
N ARG A 835 -1.41 -49.44 -0.28
CA ARG A 835 -1.74 -50.14 -1.54
C ARG A 835 -2.89 -49.46 -2.30
N HIS A 836 -3.91 -48.98 -1.60
CA HIS A 836 -5.07 -48.32 -2.20
C HIS A 836 -4.75 -46.93 -2.73
N HIS A 837 -3.59 -46.37 -2.40
CA HIS A 837 -3.15 -45.00 -2.75
C HIS A 837 -1.92 -44.98 -3.68
N GLU A 838 -1.51 -46.14 -4.21
CA GLU A 838 -0.25 -46.26 -4.95
C GLU A 838 -0.18 -45.37 -6.18
N SER A 839 -1.25 -45.26 -6.98
CA SER A 839 -1.32 -44.41 -8.17
C SER A 839 -1.12 -42.91 -7.78
N ARG A 840 -1.76 -42.46 -6.70
CA ARG A 840 -1.64 -41.12 -6.17
C ARG A 840 -0.24 -40.85 -5.63
N LEU A 841 0.38 -41.82 -4.98
CA LEU A 841 1.75 -41.71 -4.46
C LEU A 841 2.79 -41.57 -5.57
N ARG A 842 2.59 -42.32 -6.69
CA ARG A 842 3.44 -42.22 -7.89
C ARG A 842 3.24 -40.92 -8.66
N ALA A 843 2.06 -40.31 -8.57
CA ALA A 843 1.75 -39.03 -9.24
C ALA A 843 2.29 -37.80 -8.50
N ARG A 844 2.97 -37.93 -7.36
CA ARG A 844 3.58 -36.78 -6.63
C ARG A 844 4.66 -36.09 -7.45
N ALA A 845 4.70 -34.79 -7.45
CA ALA A 845 5.60 -33.98 -8.28
C ALA A 845 7.11 -34.27 -8.09
N ASP A 846 7.52 -34.69 -6.89
CA ASP A 846 8.92 -35.01 -6.62
C ASP A 846 9.23 -36.53 -6.77
N PHE A 847 8.27 -37.34 -7.15
CA PHE A 847 8.49 -38.77 -7.34
C PHE A 847 9.12 -39.04 -8.70
N VAL A 848 10.30 -39.64 -8.72
CA VAL A 848 11.04 -39.97 -9.95
C VAL A 848 11.04 -41.49 -10.17
N ALA A 849 11.45 -42.26 -9.16
CA ALA A 849 11.57 -43.73 -9.28
C ALA A 849 11.61 -44.37 -7.88
N GLY A 850 11.44 -45.70 -7.83
CA GLY A 850 11.51 -46.47 -6.59
C GLY A 850 10.16 -46.86 -6.01
N PRO A 851 10.09 -47.29 -4.74
CA PRO A 851 8.85 -47.62 -4.04
C PRO A 851 7.90 -46.46 -3.98
N ALA A 852 6.58 -46.69 -4.17
CA ALA A 852 5.57 -45.64 -4.15
C ALA A 852 5.54 -44.83 -2.82
N TRP A 853 5.95 -45.47 -1.72
CA TRP A 853 6.00 -44.84 -0.37
C TRP A 853 7.26 -44.02 -0.10
N THR A 854 8.16 -43.81 -1.06
CA THR A 854 9.37 -42.99 -0.90
C THR A 854 9.04 -41.63 -0.35
N LEU A 855 9.71 -41.19 0.75
CA LEU A 855 9.73 -39.84 1.26
C LEU A 855 10.95 -39.09 0.68
N PHE A 856 10.87 -37.78 0.62
CA PHE A 856 11.92 -36.96 0.00
C PHE A 856 12.74 -36.21 1.06
N ARG A 857 14.07 -36.08 0.85
CA ARG A 857 15.03 -35.38 1.75
C ARG A 857 15.16 -36.05 3.11
N THR A 858 15.20 -37.35 3.16
CA THR A 858 15.20 -38.13 4.39
C THR A 858 16.56 -38.24 5.05
N GLY A 859 17.67 -38.26 4.28
CA GLY A 859 19.03 -38.48 4.80
C GLY A 859 19.42 -37.54 5.94
N PRO A 860 19.47 -36.22 5.74
CA PRO A 860 19.82 -35.28 6.82
C PRO A 860 18.86 -35.35 8.01
N ALA A 861 17.60 -35.64 7.77
CA ALA A 861 16.57 -35.80 8.81
C ALA A 861 16.69 -37.12 9.60
N SER A 862 17.52 -38.05 9.16
CA SER A 862 17.81 -39.34 9.83
C SER A 862 19.15 -39.32 10.63
N ALA A 863 19.92 -38.25 10.53
CA ALA A 863 21.19 -38.15 11.28
C ALA A 863 20.96 -38.33 12.78
N GLU A 864 21.87 -39.05 13.46
CA GLU A 864 21.79 -39.40 14.90
C GLU A 864 21.86 -38.16 15.79
N HIS A 865 22.63 -37.15 15.36
CA HIS A 865 22.78 -35.88 16.05
C HIS A 865 22.48 -34.75 15.06
N ARG A 866 21.58 -33.86 15.42
CA ARG A 866 21.20 -32.76 14.54
C ARG A 866 20.55 -31.61 15.29
N VAL A 867 20.71 -30.42 14.74
CA VAL A 867 19.98 -29.22 15.19
C VAL A 867 18.83 -28.93 14.24
N VAL A 868 17.68 -28.57 14.79
CA VAL A 868 16.46 -28.27 14.03
C VAL A 868 15.93 -26.91 14.43
N TRP A 869 15.54 -26.09 13.43
CA TRP A 869 14.83 -24.84 13.64
C TRP A 869 13.63 -24.69 12.70
N ALA A 870 12.69 -23.83 13.07
CA ALA A 870 11.51 -23.53 12.26
C ALA A 870 11.85 -22.57 11.09
N ASP A 871 11.38 -22.85 9.86
CA ASP A 871 11.49 -21.93 8.72
C ASP A 871 10.75 -20.61 8.99
N LEU A 872 9.55 -20.70 9.60
CA LEU A 872 8.69 -19.56 9.87
C LEU A 872 8.36 -19.50 11.38
N ALA A 873 8.85 -18.44 12.06
CA ALA A 873 8.64 -18.24 13.50
C ALA A 873 8.67 -16.73 13.83
N ARG A 874 8.16 -16.33 15.01
CA ARG A 874 8.28 -14.94 15.48
C ARG A 874 9.72 -14.57 15.82
N ARG A 875 10.52 -15.54 16.30
CA ARG A 875 11.95 -15.44 16.57
C ARG A 875 12.64 -16.74 16.20
N LEU A 876 13.93 -16.67 15.86
CA LEU A 876 14.71 -17.88 15.63
C LEU A 876 14.69 -18.75 16.88
N THR A 877 14.30 -20.02 16.71
CA THR A 877 14.22 -21.00 17.80
C THR A 877 14.78 -22.31 17.30
N ALA A 878 15.70 -22.89 18.05
CA ALA A 878 16.38 -24.12 17.70
C ALA A 878 16.36 -25.12 18.84
N LEU A 879 16.47 -26.42 18.49
CA LEU A 879 16.62 -27.50 19.43
C LEU A 879 17.62 -28.55 18.92
N ALA A 880 18.31 -29.19 19.83
CA ALA A 880 19.13 -30.36 19.54
C ALA A 880 18.30 -31.62 19.62
N LEU A 881 18.39 -32.50 18.64
CA LEU A 881 17.88 -33.85 18.63
C LEU A 881 19.03 -34.83 18.66
N THR A 882 19.12 -35.62 19.74
CA THR A 882 20.19 -36.60 19.98
C THR A 882 19.60 -37.92 20.50
N GLY A 883 20.30 -39.04 20.29
CA GLY A 883 19.91 -40.34 20.83
C GLY A 883 18.46 -40.76 20.54
N SER A 884 17.72 -41.10 21.58
CA SER A 884 16.32 -41.54 21.45
C SER A 884 15.39 -40.47 20.89
N SER A 885 15.59 -39.20 21.24
CA SER A 885 14.81 -38.08 20.73
C SER A 885 14.97 -37.91 19.21
N ALA A 886 16.17 -38.10 18.69
CA ALA A 886 16.47 -38.09 17.27
C ALA A 886 15.82 -39.26 16.52
N ARG A 887 15.86 -40.47 17.09
CA ARG A 887 15.23 -41.63 16.48
C ARG A 887 13.69 -41.56 16.41
N GLN A 888 13.09 -40.89 17.38
CA GLN A 888 11.61 -40.80 17.46
C GLN A 888 11.00 -39.65 16.66
N ARG A 889 11.73 -38.58 16.35
CA ARG A 889 11.18 -37.33 15.76
C ARG A 889 11.78 -37.04 14.40
N VAL A 890 10.93 -36.74 13.43
CA VAL A 890 11.30 -36.46 12.04
C VAL A 890 10.90 -35.03 11.67
N PRO A 891 11.88 -34.13 11.43
CA PRO A 891 11.60 -32.77 10.98
C PRO A 891 11.00 -32.75 9.58
N LEU A 892 9.83 -32.11 9.42
CA LEU A 892 9.18 -31.91 8.13
C LEU A 892 9.71 -30.65 7.40
N ASN A 893 9.26 -30.44 6.19
CA ASN A 893 9.65 -29.34 5.28
C ASN A 893 9.28 -27.92 5.78
N THR A 894 8.70 -27.80 6.97
CA THR A 894 8.52 -26.52 7.68
C THR A 894 9.65 -26.24 8.68
N CYS A 895 10.64 -27.12 8.72
CA CYS A 895 11.84 -27.00 9.51
C CYS A 895 13.09 -27.11 8.64
N TYR A 896 14.18 -26.53 9.11
CA TYR A 896 15.54 -26.79 8.62
C TYR A 896 16.28 -27.69 9.59
N VAL A 897 17.25 -28.43 9.06
CA VAL A 897 18.02 -29.45 9.78
C VAL A 897 19.51 -29.27 9.45
N VAL A 898 20.33 -29.30 10.47
CA VAL A 898 21.78 -29.38 10.36
C VAL A 898 22.27 -30.66 11.06
N PRO A 899 22.77 -31.66 10.33
CA PRO A 899 23.49 -32.81 10.92
C PRO A 899 24.76 -32.33 11.63
N THR A 900 25.07 -32.90 12.79
CA THR A 900 26.29 -32.61 13.57
C THR A 900 27.09 -33.90 13.81
N PRO A 901 28.41 -33.83 14.02
CA PRO A 901 29.26 -35.01 14.21
C PRO A 901 28.90 -35.76 15.50
N ASP A 902 28.51 -35.05 16.54
CA ASP A 902 28.17 -35.59 17.86
C ASP A 902 27.08 -34.79 18.57
N GLY A 903 26.62 -35.31 19.72
CA GLY A 903 25.55 -34.71 20.50
C GLY A 903 25.95 -33.39 21.19
N GLU A 904 27.19 -33.28 21.59
CA GLU A 904 27.74 -32.08 22.24
C GLU A 904 27.72 -30.89 21.27
N THR A 905 28.18 -31.12 20.06
CA THR A 905 28.14 -30.11 18.98
C THR A 905 26.69 -29.71 18.67
N ALA A 906 25.73 -30.67 18.69
CA ALA A 906 24.32 -30.35 18.51
C ALA A 906 23.78 -29.41 19.62
N HIS A 907 24.15 -29.70 20.89
CA HIS A 907 23.74 -28.88 22.03
C HIS A 907 24.34 -27.47 21.97
N ARG A 908 25.65 -27.34 21.66
CA ARG A 908 26.36 -26.05 21.53
C ARG A 908 25.74 -25.20 20.42
N LEU A 909 25.51 -25.77 19.24
CA LEU A 909 24.90 -25.05 18.13
C LEU A 909 23.43 -24.65 18.44
N ALA A 910 22.66 -25.48 19.13
CA ALA A 910 21.31 -25.13 19.56
C ALA A 910 21.29 -23.99 20.59
N ALA A 911 22.28 -23.99 21.55
CA ALA A 911 22.47 -22.89 22.49
C ALA A 911 22.81 -21.59 21.74
N TRP A 912 23.76 -21.66 20.81
CA TRP A 912 24.16 -20.52 19.99
C TRP A 912 23.05 -19.89 19.23
N LEU A 913 22.20 -20.67 18.54
CA LEU A 913 21.04 -20.18 17.78
C LEU A 913 19.92 -19.61 18.67
N ASN A 914 19.91 -19.97 19.97
CA ASN A 914 18.91 -19.48 20.91
C ASN A 914 19.36 -18.26 21.73
N CYS A 915 20.62 -17.80 21.64
CA CYS A 915 21.05 -16.60 22.36
C CYS A 915 20.41 -15.33 21.79
N THR A 916 20.27 -14.31 22.61
CA THR A 916 19.64 -13.04 22.23
C THR A 916 20.37 -12.36 21.09
N TRP A 917 21.69 -12.41 21.05
CA TRP A 917 22.52 -11.71 20.06
C TRP A 917 22.37 -12.31 18.66
N ILE A 918 22.41 -13.64 18.55
CA ILE A 918 22.20 -14.33 17.26
C ILE A 918 20.76 -14.24 16.79
N ARG A 919 19.77 -14.29 17.70
CA ARG A 919 18.37 -14.02 17.39
C ARG A 919 18.18 -12.61 16.86
N ALA A 920 18.80 -11.59 17.46
CA ALA A 920 18.76 -10.21 16.97
C ALA A 920 19.39 -10.10 15.57
N ALA A 921 20.60 -10.66 15.38
CA ALA A 921 21.30 -10.67 14.10
C ALA A 921 20.50 -11.39 13.01
N ALA A 922 19.84 -12.49 13.35
CA ALA A 922 18.92 -13.21 12.46
C ALA A 922 17.68 -12.38 12.13
N ARG A 923 17.08 -11.73 13.12
CA ARG A 923 15.89 -10.90 12.94
C ARG A 923 16.14 -9.72 12.02
N LEU A 924 17.27 -9.05 12.15
CA LEU A 924 17.70 -7.94 11.29
C LEU A 924 17.80 -8.33 9.80
N ARG A 925 18.10 -9.60 9.52
CA ARG A 925 18.29 -10.13 8.16
C ARG A 925 17.09 -10.90 7.64
N ALA A 926 16.13 -11.23 8.51
CA ALA A 926 15.00 -12.09 8.16
C ALA A 926 13.94 -11.37 7.35
N THR A 927 13.39 -12.04 6.36
CA THR A 927 12.20 -11.55 5.65
C THR A 927 10.98 -11.67 6.55
N VAL A 928 10.32 -10.55 6.83
CA VAL A 928 9.11 -10.51 7.65
C VAL A 928 7.94 -11.17 6.91
N ALA A 929 7.15 -11.95 7.64
CA ALA A 929 5.95 -12.62 7.18
C ALA A 929 4.73 -12.23 8.03
N SER A 930 3.53 -12.58 7.59
CA SER A 930 2.26 -12.21 8.23
C SER A 930 2.24 -12.56 9.74
N GLY A 931 1.70 -11.70 10.59
CA GLY A 931 1.51 -11.97 12.03
C GLY A 931 2.74 -11.76 12.91
N GLY A 932 3.73 -10.95 12.46
CA GLY A 932 4.98 -10.76 13.18
C GLY A 932 5.97 -11.92 13.03
N TYR A 933 5.62 -12.91 12.22
CA TYR A 933 6.52 -14.01 11.86
C TYR A 933 7.64 -13.53 10.95
N ALA A 934 8.77 -14.22 11.00
CA ALA A 934 9.89 -14.00 10.10
C ALA A 934 10.38 -15.35 9.55
N ARG A 935 10.96 -15.32 8.35
CA ARG A 935 11.48 -16.52 7.69
C ARG A 935 12.98 -16.68 7.97
N PHE A 936 13.34 -17.75 8.63
CA PHE A 936 14.72 -18.11 8.99
C PHE A 936 15.22 -19.22 8.05
N GLY A 937 15.37 -18.89 6.78
CA GLY A 937 15.82 -19.85 5.76
C GLY A 937 17.28 -20.27 5.93
N ALA A 938 17.66 -21.39 5.29
CA ALA A 938 19.04 -21.93 5.37
C ALA A 938 20.12 -20.90 5.08
N GLY A 939 20.00 -20.15 3.97
CA GLY A 939 21.02 -19.16 3.61
C GLY A 939 21.20 -18.03 4.63
N LEU A 940 20.10 -17.59 5.30
CA LEU A 940 20.19 -16.60 6.35
C LEU A 940 20.91 -17.15 7.58
N VAL A 941 20.50 -18.33 8.06
CA VAL A 941 21.11 -18.93 9.26
C VAL A 941 22.55 -19.33 8.99
N SER A 942 22.87 -19.84 7.80
CA SER A 942 24.25 -20.15 7.40
C SER A 942 25.17 -18.94 7.38
N ALA A 943 24.65 -17.72 7.15
CA ALA A 943 25.44 -16.49 7.14
C ALA A 943 25.64 -15.87 8.55
N LEU A 944 25.11 -16.47 9.61
CA LEU A 944 25.32 -15.99 10.98
C LEU A 944 26.70 -16.39 11.49
N PRO A 945 27.34 -15.55 12.34
CA PRO A 945 28.68 -15.82 12.87
C PRO A 945 28.66 -17.02 13.81
N LEU A 946 29.76 -17.80 13.78
CA LEU A 946 29.99 -18.92 14.68
C LEU A 946 31.50 -19.05 14.94
N PRO A 947 32.03 -18.40 15.97
CA PRO A 947 33.45 -18.54 16.34
C PRO A 947 33.79 -20.00 16.69
N ASP A 948 34.99 -20.45 16.30
CA ASP A 948 35.44 -21.83 16.60
C ASP A 948 35.45 -22.11 18.11
N ALA A 949 35.84 -21.14 18.93
CA ALA A 949 35.85 -21.26 20.38
C ALA A 949 34.45 -21.61 20.93
N ALA A 950 33.37 -21.14 20.32
CA ALA A 950 31.98 -21.46 20.74
C ALA A 950 31.63 -22.94 20.49
N LEU A 951 32.21 -23.57 19.46
CA LEU A 951 31.99 -24.99 19.18
C LEU A 951 32.68 -25.93 20.17
N HIS A 952 33.64 -25.41 20.95
CA HIS A 952 34.40 -26.17 21.95
C HIS A 952 34.00 -25.79 23.39
N ASP A 953 33.13 -24.81 23.57
CA ASP A 953 32.72 -24.34 24.90
C ASP A 953 31.72 -25.34 25.57
N PRO A 954 32.10 -25.98 26.69
CA PRO A 954 31.25 -26.94 27.39
C PRO A 954 30.03 -26.25 28.03
N GLU A 955 30.17 -24.99 28.49
CA GLU A 955 29.06 -24.28 29.14
C GLU A 955 27.85 -24.11 28.22
N LEU A 956 28.06 -23.93 26.92
CA LEU A 956 26.98 -23.85 25.94
C LEU A 956 26.18 -25.16 25.83
N ALA A 957 26.87 -26.31 25.89
CA ALA A 957 26.20 -27.61 25.89
C ALA A 957 25.40 -27.84 27.17
N ASP A 958 25.99 -27.44 28.33
CA ASP A 958 25.33 -27.57 29.64
C ASP A 958 24.05 -26.74 29.72
N VAL A 959 24.10 -25.47 29.30
CA VAL A 959 22.91 -24.61 29.23
C VAL A 959 21.82 -25.23 28.33
N SER A 960 22.19 -25.78 27.18
CA SER A 960 21.25 -26.43 26.27
C SER A 960 20.62 -27.70 26.88
N ARG A 961 21.40 -28.53 27.59
CA ARG A 961 20.91 -29.73 28.26
C ARG A 961 19.96 -29.38 29.41
N ALA A 962 20.36 -28.44 30.27
CA ALA A 962 19.54 -27.95 31.35
C ALA A 962 18.19 -27.36 30.87
N ALA A 963 18.25 -26.57 29.80
CA ALA A 963 17.08 -25.95 29.18
C ALA A 963 16.09 -26.95 28.53
N ALA A 964 16.49 -28.20 28.35
CA ALA A 964 15.55 -29.26 27.95
C ALA A 964 14.60 -29.67 29.06
N ALA A 965 14.98 -29.55 30.37
CA ALA A 965 14.16 -29.88 31.54
C ALA A 965 13.53 -28.62 32.14
N ASP A 966 14.31 -27.55 32.34
CA ASP A 966 13.89 -26.32 33.02
C ASP A 966 13.88 -25.12 32.07
N PRO A 967 13.21 -23.98 32.44
CA PRO A 967 13.36 -22.75 31.63
C PRO A 967 14.82 -22.39 31.42
N PRO A 968 15.22 -21.96 30.22
CA PRO A 968 16.60 -21.62 29.93
C PRO A 968 17.07 -20.42 30.76
N ASP A 969 18.26 -20.52 31.36
CA ASP A 969 18.96 -19.35 31.90
C ASP A 969 19.49 -18.50 30.75
N GLN A 970 18.61 -17.60 30.26
CA GLN A 970 18.89 -16.75 29.11
C GLN A 970 20.03 -15.76 29.43
N ARG A 971 20.14 -15.30 30.69
CA ARG A 971 21.25 -14.37 31.07
C ARG A 971 22.61 -15.05 30.97
N ARG A 972 22.74 -16.24 31.58
CA ARG A 972 23.97 -17.02 31.46
C ARG A 972 24.32 -17.33 30.02
N LEU A 973 23.35 -17.71 29.20
CA LEU A 973 23.56 -17.95 27.77
C LEU A 973 24.05 -16.69 27.05
N ASP A 974 23.44 -15.56 27.31
CA ASP A 974 23.77 -14.30 26.68
C ASP A 974 25.15 -13.78 27.13
N ASP A 975 25.54 -14.00 28.40
CA ASP A 975 26.85 -13.65 28.91
C ASP A 975 27.98 -14.51 28.28
N ILE A 976 27.78 -15.82 28.13
CA ILE A 976 28.72 -16.70 27.42
C ILE A 976 28.88 -16.26 25.98
N THR A 977 27.76 -16.07 25.28
CA THR A 977 27.78 -15.75 23.84
C THR A 977 28.31 -14.34 23.56
N SER A 978 28.08 -13.35 24.44
CA SER A 978 28.63 -11.99 24.29
C SER A 978 30.16 -11.99 24.38
N ARG A 979 30.76 -12.83 25.24
CA ARG A 979 32.22 -13.03 25.34
C ARG A 979 32.82 -13.55 24.03
N HIS A 980 32.18 -14.58 23.45
CA HIS A 980 32.61 -15.17 22.16
C HIS A 980 32.47 -14.20 20.97
N LEU A 981 31.51 -13.33 21.01
CA LEU A 981 31.28 -12.32 19.97
C LEU A 981 32.02 -11.00 20.24
N ALA A 982 32.73 -10.88 21.36
CA ALA A 982 33.41 -9.67 21.82
C ALA A 982 32.50 -8.43 21.83
N LEU A 983 31.22 -8.59 22.27
CA LEU A 983 30.24 -7.51 22.33
C LEU A 983 30.47 -6.62 23.54
N THR A 984 30.41 -5.31 23.34
CA THR A 984 30.37 -4.33 24.41
C THR A 984 28.98 -4.25 25.07
N PRO A 985 28.86 -3.71 26.29
CA PRO A 985 27.53 -3.48 26.91
C PRO A 985 26.58 -2.60 26.03
N ALA A 986 27.14 -1.66 25.28
CA ALA A 986 26.41 -0.82 24.34
C ALA A 986 25.89 -1.64 23.15
N ASP A 987 26.70 -2.58 22.62
CA ASP A 987 26.28 -3.49 21.55
C ASP A 987 25.16 -4.43 22.04
N CYS A 988 25.31 -4.99 23.23
CA CYS A 988 24.29 -5.82 23.87
C CYS A 988 22.96 -5.06 24.02
N SER A 989 22.99 -3.83 24.50
CA SER A 989 21.80 -2.98 24.62
C SER A 989 21.15 -2.70 23.27
N ALA A 990 21.94 -2.37 22.26
CA ALA A 990 21.49 -2.12 20.89
C ALA A 990 20.83 -3.37 20.26
N LEU A 991 21.41 -4.56 20.42
CA LEU A 991 20.88 -5.82 19.92
C LEU A 991 19.62 -6.26 20.68
N ALA A 992 19.57 -6.06 22.00
CA ALA A 992 18.40 -6.37 22.82
C ALA A 992 17.16 -5.60 22.38
N SER A 993 17.32 -4.35 21.98
CA SER A 993 16.21 -3.52 21.48
C SER A 993 15.55 -4.10 20.21
N VAL A 994 16.32 -4.81 19.38
CA VAL A 994 15.85 -5.46 18.15
C VAL A 994 15.32 -6.87 18.40
N ALA A 995 15.85 -7.57 19.40
CA ALA A 995 15.47 -8.96 19.69
C ALA A 995 14.03 -9.10 20.19
N GLY A 996 13.37 -8.02 20.58
CA GLY A 996 12.00 -8.05 21.11
C GLY A 996 11.91 -8.64 22.52
N VAL A 997 12.92 -8.48 23.34
CA VAL A 997 13.00 -9.02 24.73
C VAL A 997 11.92 -8.44 25.64
N ALA A 998 11.26 -7.36 25.25
CA ALA A 998 10.20 -6.71 26.02
C ALA A 998 8.86 -7.50 26.08
N ASP A 999 8.65 -8.48 25.20
CA ASP A 999 7.35 -9.17 25.04
C ASP A 999 7.20 -10.49 25.84
N ASP A 1000 8.23 -10.95 26.54
CA ASP A 1000 8.20 -12.20 27.33
C ASP A 1000 7.66 -12.03 28.78
N ARG A 1001 7.15 -10.83 29.13
CA ARG A 1001 6.55 -10.54 30.45
C ARG A 1001 5.02 -10.41 30.42
N ARG A 1002 4.35 -10.88 29.33
CA ARG A 1002 2.88 -11.00 29.26
C ARG A 1002 2.43 -12.42 28.98
#